data_566e49336ae6eed42d7499d0cb6683b6
#
_entry.id   566e49336ae6eed42d7499d0cb6683b6
#
_cell.length_a   1.000
_cell.length_b   1.000
_cell.length_c   1.000
_cell.angle_alpha   90.00
_cell.angle_beta   90.00
_cell.angle_gamma   90.00
#
_symmetry.space_group_name_H-M   'P 1'
#
loop_
_entity.id
_entity.type
_entity.pdbx_description
1 polymer ?
#
loop_
_entity_poly.entity_id
_entity_poly.type
_entity_poly.pdbx_seq_one_letter_code
_entity_poly.pdbx_strand_id
1 'polypeptide(L)'
;MLVVKTLLKGSILMATAKKKTTRKKNLVIVESPSKAKTIGKFLGSSYKVIASAGHVRDLPKSKMGIDLENDFEPQYINIRGKGEKIKELKKEAKAAKRVYLATDPDREGEAISWHLAYLLQMDPEEPCRIVFNEITKEAVKNAVKNPRPIEMGLVDAQQARRVLDRLVGYSISPLLWRKVRRGLSAGRVQSAALKIICDRENEIDAFVPEEYWNITSGFSAEKDFEAKLNLYKGEKIKISNEEQSHKIVESLNKNDFVVNNIEAKDRQRKPYAPYTTSSLQQDSANKINFNTKKTMQIAQQLYEGVEIKGVGMIGLVSYIRTDSTRISDEARFAAKEFILDNYGEQYYKGNKYENKRKEAQDAHEGIRPSNVNLVPDDIKESLTTDQYKLYKLIWNRFVASQMTNAQYKYVGADIVNGDYTFRATGSQLIFDGYLKVYKQDRDEDSLLPPLENGQKLDVSYINEEQCFTQPPARFTEASLVKTLEELNIGRPSTYAPIVGTLIDRRYIKRMKKSLCPTELGFTVINLMSEYFEEIVDTRFTAEMEEKLDEVGVEITDWKDILRDFYGPFEKQLEVADKEIEKIEEEVEITDIKCELCGKYMVKKHGRFGDFLACSGYPDCKNTKPIVVSIGVPCPKCGKDLVEKKSRRGKIFYGCSGYPDCDQSYWNKPVNKKCPKCGALLTEKKTKKFEGLVCSNSECDYKEKVEE
;
A
#
# COMPACT_ATOMS: atom_id res chain seq x y z
N MET A 1 92.66 -15.94 51.11
CA MET A 1 92.58 -15.07 49.91
C MET A 1 91.31 -15.37 49.21
N LEU A 2 90.51 -14.38 49.06
CA LEU A 2 89.13 -14.28 48.66
C LEU A 2 88.85 -14.96 47.33
N VAL A 3 87.66 -15.63 47.24
CA VAL A 3 86.93 -15.80 46.03
C VAL A 3 85.45 -15.54 46.36
N VAL A 4 84.87 -14.53 45.68
CA VAL A 4 83.51 -14.05 45.77
C VAL A 4 82.63 -14.98 44.99
N LYS A 5 81.55 -15.49 45.60
CA LYS A 5 80.43 -16.17 44.90
C LYS A 5 79.31 -15.18 44.71
N THR A 6 79.02 -14.80 43.47
CA THR A 6 77.86 -14.03 43.05
C THR A 6 76.68 -15.01 42.82
N LEU A 7 75.58 -14.87 43.60
CA LEU A 7 74.36 -15.60 43.44
C LEU A 7 73.38 -14.73 42.66
N LEU A 8 73.05 -15.14 41.44
CA LEU A 8 71.96 -14.61 40.64
C LEU A 8 70.57 -15.11 41.19
N LYS A 9 69.82 -14.21 41.79
CA LYS A 9 68.38 -14.46 42.06
C LYS A 9 67.55 -14.11 40.83
N GLY A 10 67.04 -15.12 40.10
CA GLY A 10 66.04 -14.98 39.06
C GLY A 10 64.67 -14.77 39.68
N SER A 11 64.16 -13.54 39.61
CA SER A 11 62.79 -13.23 39.98
C SER A 11 61.85 -13.63 38.83
N ILE A 12 61.13 -14.72 39.01
CA ILE A 12 60.05 -15.08 38.12
C ILE A 12 58.86 -14.14 38.41
N LEU A 13 58.63 -13.15 37.54
CA LEU A 13 57.43 -12.35 37.52
C LEU A 13 56.32 -13.23 36.95
N MET A 14 55.48 -13.80 37.79
CA MET A 14 54.18 -14.33 37.39
C MET A 14 53.29 -13.16 36.98
N ALA A 15 53.12 -12.96 35.67
CA ALA A 15 52.10 -12.10 35.12
C ALA A 15 50.74 -12.72 35.42
N THR A 16 50.09 -12.23 36.48
CA THR A 16 48.69 -12.54 36.74
C THR A 16 47.88 -11.90 35.63
N ALA A 17 47.48 -12.70 34.63
CA ALA A 17 46.48 -12.31 33.66
C ALA A 17 45.18 -11.97 34.41
N LYS A 18 44.92 -10.68 34.60
CA LYS A 18 43.61 -10.21 35.05
C LYS A 18 42.57 -10.75 34.07
N LYS A 19 41.83 -11.82 34.43
CA LYS A 19 40.57 -12.18 33.79
C LYS A 19 39.72 -10.91 33.76
N LYS A 20 39.60 -10.31 32.59
CA LYS A 20 38.60 -9.29 32.34
C LYS A 20 37.25 -9.91 32.70
N THR A 21 36.71 -9.60 33.87
CA THR A 21 35.34 -9.89 34.22
C THR A 21 34.48 -9.11 33.26
N THR A 22 34.02 -9.74 32.21
CA THR A 22 33.10 -9.14 31.26
C THR A 22 31.81 -8.84 32.02
N ARG A 23 31.57 -7.56 32.31
CA ARG A 23 30.37 -7.09 32.99
C ARG A 23 29.17 -7.56 32.16
N LYS A 24 28.26 -8.36 32.72
CA LYS A 24 27.06 -8.83 32.00
C LYS A 24 26.31 -7.62 31.46
N LYS A 25 26.01 -7.65 30.16
CA LYS A 25 25.23 -6.60 29.49
C LYS A 25 23.75 -6.90 29.58
N ASN A 26 22.92 -5.88 29.47
CA ASN A 26 21.49 -6.07 29.22
C ASN A 26 21.29 -6.48 27.76
N LEU A 27 20.32 -7.35 27.50
CA LEU A 27 19.93 -7.78 26.16
C LEU A 27 18.62 -7.09 25.77
N VAL A 28 18.60 -6.51 24.57
CA VAL A 28 17.37 -6.00 23.94
C VAL A 28 17.11 -6.80 22.67
N ILE A 29 15.94 -7.38 22.56
CA ILE A 29 15.52 -8.16 21.40
C ILE A 29 14.50 -7.36 20.62
N VAL A 30 14.78 -7.12 19.34
CA VAL A 30 13.93 -6.40 18.39
C VAL A 30 13.52 -7.30 17.23
N GLU A 31 12.61 -6.88 16.37
CA GLU A 31 12.12 -7.69 15.25
C GLU A 31 13.09 -7.75 14.08
N SER A 32 13.72 -6.62 13.73
CA SER A 32 14.51 -6.51 12.50
C SER A 32 15.99 -6.14 12.73
N PRO A 33 16.89 -6.56 11.83
CA PRO A 33 18.30 -6.15 11.90
C PRO A 33 18.51 -4.64 11.79
N SER A 34 17.66 -3.92 11.04
CA SER A 34 17.71 -2.46 10.93
C SER A 34 17.46 -1.80 12.28
N LYS A 35 16.39 -2.19 12.98
CA LYS A 35 16.11 -1.72 14.35
C LYS A 35 17.26 -2.04 15.30
N ALA A 36 17.83 -3.25 15.22
CA ALA A 36 18.94 -3.63 16.07
C ALA A 36 20.15 -2.71 15.89
N LYS A 37 20.46 -2.34 14.64
CA LYS A 37 21.53 -1.41 14.31
C LYS A 37 21.28 0.00 14.86
N THR A 38 20.07 0.53 14.68
CA THR A 38 19.67 1.88 15.11
C THR A 38 19.64 1.98 16.64
N ILE A 39 18.91 1.08 17.30
CA ILE A 39 18.74 1.07 18.75
C ILE A 39 20.06 0.78 19.47
N GLY A 40 20.88 -0.11 18.90
CA GLY A 40 22.21 -0.43 19.45
C GLY A 40 23.13 0.79 19.53
N LYS A 41 23.06 1.70 18.55
CA LYS A 41 23.82 2.98 18.59
C LYS A 41 23.33 3.89 19.73
N PHE A 42 22.02 3.87 20.06
CA PHE A 42 21.45 4.75 21.08
C PHE A 42 21.70 4.28 22.51
N LEU A 43 21.71 2.96 22.74
CA LEU A 43 21.82 2.38 24.08
C LEU A 43 23.28 2.21 24.54
N GLY A 44 24.25 2.19 23.61
CA GLY A 44 25.66 2.12 23.90
C GLY A 44 26.15 0.76 24.43
N SER A 45 27.35 0.72 25.02
CA SER A 45 28.10 -0.50 25.34
C SER A 45 27.52 -1.36 26.46
N SER A 46 26.66 -0.82 27.30
CA SER A 46 25.99 -1.53 28.41
C SER A 46 24.87 -2.46 27.96
N TYR A 47 24.44 -2.33 26.70
CA TYR A 47 23.39 -3.13 26.09
C TYR A 47 23.94 -3.92 24.91
N LYS A 48 23.36 -5.10 24.69
CA LYS A 48 23.48 -5.86 23.45
C LYS A 48 22.13 -5.88 22.78
N VAL A 49 22.05 -5.43 21.54
CA VAL A 49 20.79 -5.43 20.78
C VAL A 49 20.88 -6.46 19.67
N ILE A 50 19.91 -7.37 19.60
CA ILE A 50 19.84 -8.42 18.57
C ILE A 50 18.44 -8.49 17.98
N ALA A 51 18.33 -9.01 16.75
CA ALA A 51 17.07 -9.17 16.06
C ALA A 51 16.58 -10.61 16.09
N SER A 52 15.26 -10.82 16.33
CA SER A 52 14.59 -12.13 16.14
C SER A 52 14.39 -12.46 14.67
N ALA A 53 14.46 -11.45 13.80
CA ALA A 53 14.12 -11.53 12.37
C ALA A 53 12.65 -11.95 12.14
N GLY A 54 11.71 -11.34 12.86
CA GLY A 54 10.27 -11.62 12.85
C GLY A 54 9.89 -12.74 13.82
N HIS A 55 8.76 -13.39 13.55
CA HIS A 55 8.28 -14.52 14.37
C HIS A 55 9.27 -15.67 14.46
N VAL A 56 9.34 -16.28 15.64
CA VAL A 56 10.16 -17.46 15.94
C VAL A 56 9.33 -18.73 16.13
N ARG A 57 8.03 -18.58 16.49
CA ARG A 57 7.01 -19.64 16.59
C ARG A 57 5.81 -19.26 15.75
N ASP A 58 5.13 -20.25 15.20
CA ASP A 58 3.86 -20.10 14.45
C ASP A 58 3.14 -21.44 14.41
N LEU A 59 1.89 -21.46 13.95
CA LEU A 59 1.14 -22.68 13.64
C LEU A 59 1.82 -23.45 12.50
N PRO A 60 1.76 -24.81 12.50
CA PRO A 60 2.38 -25.63 11.46
C PRO A 60 1.81 -25.30 10.07
N LYS A 61 2.69 -25.26 9.04
CA LYS A 61 2.27 -24.94 7.66
C LYS A 61 1.56 -26.07 6.91
N SER A 62 1.70 -27.31 7.36
CA SER A 62 1.21 -28.49 6.63
C SER A 62 -0.08 -29.09 7.18
N LYS A 63 -0.58 -28.58 8.30
CA LYS A 63 -1.81 -29.05 8.95
C LYS A 63 -2.50 -27.91 9.70
N MET A 64 -3.74 -28.13 10.13
CA MET A 64 -4.55 -27.16 10.85
C MET A 64 -3.79 -26.57 12.03
N GLY A 65 -3.28 -27.41 12.93
CA GLY A 65 -2.50 -26.97 14.10
C GLY A 65 -3.32 -26.25 15.15
N ILE A 66 -4.63 -26.54 15.17
CA ILE A 66 -5.59 -26.07 16.16
C ILE A 66 -6.27 -27.33 16.69
N ASP A 67 -6.39 -27.44 18.00
CA ASP A 67 -7.06 -28.53 18.68
C ASP A 67 -8.52 -28.13 18.90
N LEU A 68 -9.41 -28.65 18.04
CA LEU A 68 -10.84 -28.31 18.06
C LEU A 68 -11.56 -28.94 19.25
N GLU A 69 -11.10 -30.13 19.71
CA GLU A 69 -11.68 -30.82 20.85
C GLU A 69 -11.26 -30.19 22.19
N ASN A 70 -10.07 -29.58 22.21
CA ASN A 70 -9.55 -28.85 23.37
C ASN A 70 -9.67 -27.36 23.20
N ASP A 71 -10.90 -26.89 22.94
CA ASP A 71 -11.30 -25.48 22.96
C ASP A 71 -10.41 -24.55 22.11
N PHE A 72 -10.15 -24.96 20.86
CA PHE A 72 -9.37 -24.23 19.86
C PHE A 72 -7.91 -23.96 20.26
N GLU A 73 -7.32 -24.77 21.15
CA GLU A 73 -5.94 -24.55 21.60
C GLU A 73 -4.94 -24.58 20.44
N PRO A 74 -4.15 -23.51 20.24
CA PRO A 74 -3.22 -23.43 19.12
C PRO A 74 -1.91 -24.18 19.38
N GLN A 75 -1.58 -25.12 18.50
CA GLN A 75 -0.37 -25.94 18.57
C GLN A 75 0.83 -25.24 17.95
N TYR A 76 1.40 -24.23 18.62
CA TYR A 76 2.55 -23.49 18.13
C TYR A 76 3.82 -24.34 18.08
N ILE A 77 4.53 -24.25 16.95
CA ILE A 77 5.84 -24.89 16.73
C ILE A 77 6.90 -23.84 16.38
N ASN A 78 8.17 -24.20 16.58
CA ASN A 78 9.26 -23.36 16.10
C ASN A 78 9.27 -23.30 14.58
N ILE A 79 9.39 -22.11 14.01
CA ILE A 79 9.40 -21.91 12.55
C ILE A 79 10.61 -22.63 11.94
N ARG A 80 10.35 -23.46 10.93
CA ARG A 80 11.41 -24.17 10.19
C ARG A 80 12.41 -23.15 9.59
N GLY A 81 13.70 -23.37 9.78
CA GLY A 81 14.78 -22.47 9.35
C GLY A 81 15.18 -21.40 10.38
N LYS A 82 14.47 -21.28 11.51
CA LYS A 82 14.81 -20.36 12.60
C LYS A 82 15.67 -20.98 13.71
N GLY A 83 16.04 -22.27 13.61
CA GLY A 83 16.74 -22.98 14.66
C GLY A 83 18.02 -22.31 15.14
N GLU A 84 18.88 -21.85 14.22
CA GLU A 84 20.13 -21.16 14.57
C GLU A 84 19.86 -19.82 15.28
N LYS A 85 18.84 -19.07 14.81
CA LYS A 85 18.43 -17.82 15.45
C LYS A 85 17.91 -18.05 16.88
N ILE A 86 17.10 -19.08 17.07
CA ILE A 86 16.60 -19.47 18.41
C ILE A 86 17.73 -19.86 19.33
N LYS A 87 18.71 -20.63 18.85
CA LYS A 87 19.92 -20.97 19.62
C LYS A 87 20.71 -19.74 20.03
N GLU A 88 20.92 -18.79 19.08
CA GLU A 88 21.56 -17.52 19.36
C GLU A 88 20.83 -16.74 20.45
N LEU A 89 19.50 -16.56 20.31
CA LEU A 89 18.66 -15.84 21.27
C LEU A 89 18.74 -16.46 22.66
N LYS A 90 18.64 -17.79 22.79
CA LYS A 90 18.76 -18.51 24.06
C LYS A 90 20.15 -18.34 24.69
N LYS A 91 21.21 -18.41 23.89
CA LYS A 91 22.60 -18.22 24.35
C LYS A 91 22.81 -16.81 24.92
N GLU A 92 22.35 -15.79 24.19
CA GLU A 92 22.53 -14.40 24.58
C GLU A 92 21.64 -14.03 25.80
N ALA A 93 20.43 -14.55 25.87
CA ALA A 93 19.56 -14.35 27.03
C ALA A 93 20.16 -14.95 28.32
N LYS A 94 20.71 -16.15 28.26
CA LYS A 94 21.40 -16.79 29.43
C LYS A 94 22.63 -16.00 29.88
N ALA A 95 23.32 -15.33 28.98
CA ALA A 95 24.50 -14.52 29.28
C ALA A 95 24.17 -13.11 29.76
N ALA A 96 22.93 -12.65 29.54
CA ALA A 96 22.50 -11.28 29.85
C ALA A 96 22.29 -11.05 31.36
N LYS A 97 22.38 -9.80 31.77
CA LYS A 97 21.98 -9.34 33.10
C LYS A 97 20.45 -9.26 33.22
N ARG A 98 19.80 -8.70 32.19
CA ARG A 98 18.35 -8.56 32.04
C ARG A 98 18.01 -8.61 30.54
N VAL A 99 16.84 -9.15 30.23
CA VAL A 99 16.33 -9.22 28.85
C VAL A 99 15.16 -8.27 28.72
N TYR A 100 15.14 -7.51 27.62
CA TYR A 100 14.05 -6.64 27.22
C TYR A 100 13.56 -7.04 25.84
N LEU A 101 12.24 -7.00 25.65
CA LEU A 101 11.55 -7.30 24.40
C LEU A 101 11.04 -5.99 23.80
N ALA A 102 11.63 -5.58 22.68
CA ALA A 102 11.44 -4.26 22.05
C ALA A 102 10.87 -4.41 20.62
N THR A 103 9.81 -5.19 20.49
CA THR A 103 9.06 -5.36 19.25
C THR A 103 8.13 -4.16 19.00
N ASP A 104 7.49 -4.08 17.82
CA ASP A 104 6.59 -2.99 17.46
C ASP A 104 5.45 -2.79 18.48
N PRO A 105 4.88 -1.58 18.56
CA PRO A 105 3.83 -1.24 19.53
C PRO A 105 2.44 -1.69 19.07
N ASP A 106 2.31 -2.81 18.35
CA ASP A 106 1.04 -3.38 17.92
C ASP A 106 0.84 -4.81 18.46
N ARG A 107 -0.36 -5.37 18.26
CA ARG A 107 -0.70 -6.74 18.67
C ARG A 107 0.22 -7.81 18.09
N GLU A 108 0.76 -7.59 16.88
CA GLU A 108 1.72 -8.50 16.25
C GLU A 108 3.05 -8.48 17.01
N GLY A 109 3.54 -7.29 17.36
CA GLY A 109 4.74 -7.13 18.17
C GLY A 109 4.56 -7.68 19.59
N GLU A 110 3.37 -7.55 20.18
CA GLU A 110 3.05 -8.12 21.49
C GLU A 110 3.09 -9.66 21.45
N ALA A 111 2.49 -10.27 20.43
CA ALA A 111 2.55 -11.72 20.21
C ALA A 111 3.96 -12.23 19.94
N ILE A 112 4.78 -11.48 19.18
CA ILE A 112 6.21 -11.83 18.98
C ILE A 112 6.93 -11.81 20.33
N SER A 113 6.69 -10.79 21.16
CA SER A 113 7.27 -10.71 22.51
C SER A 113 6.85 -11.88 23.38
N TRP A 114 5.57 -12.24 23.39
CA TRP A 114 5.06 -13.40 24.12
C TRP A 114 5.70 -14.72 23.65
N HIS A 115 5.82 -14.94 22.34
CA HIS A 115 6.51 -16.10 21.80
C HIS A 115 8.00 -16.15 22.17
N LEU A 116 8.66 -14.97 22.24
CA LEU A 116 10.04 -14.89 22.70
C LEU A 116 10.15 -15.19 24.20
N ALA A 117 9.26 -14.64 25.03
CA ALA A 117 9.22 -14.91 26.47
C ALA A 117 9.07 -16.42 26.74
N TYR A 118 8.13 -17.09 26.05
CA TYR A 118 7.97 -18.54 26.13
C TYR A 118 9.27 -19.30 25.77
N LEU A 119 9.92 -18.96 24.66
CA LEU A 119 11.15 -19.63 24.23
C LEU A 119 12.34 -19.40 25.16
N LEU A 120 12.38 -18.24 25.80
CA LEU A 120 13.46 -17.81 26.70
C LEU A 120 13.16 -18.18 28.16
N GLN A 121 11.98 -18.78 28.45
CA GLN A 121 11.51 -19.13 29.77
C GLN A 121 11.47 -17.92 30.71
N MET A 122 10.92 -16.79 30.20
CA MET A 122 10.67 -15.56 30.93
C MET A 122 9.22 -15.54 31.36
N ASP A 123 8.96 -14.95 32.53
CA ASP A 123 7.60 -14.68 32.99
C ASP A 123 7.02 -13.48 32.22
N PRO A 124 5.88 -13.61 31.53
CA PRO A 124 5.24 -12.50 30.81
C PRO A 124 4.71 -11.40 31.75
N GLU A 125 4.45 -11.70 33.04
CA GLU A 125 3.99 -10.72 34.04
C GLU A 125 5.13 -9.86 34.58
N GLU A 126 6.41 -10.28 34.39
CA GLU A 126 7.56 -9.47 34.76
C GLU A 126 7.76 -8.31 33.77
N PRO A 127 8.18 -7.10 34.24
CA PRO A 127 8.43 -5.96 33.38
C PRO A 127 9.62 -6.19 32.44
N CYS A 128 9.35 -6.74 31.26
CA CYS A 128 10.36 -7.05 30.24
C CYS A 128 10.07 -6.40 28.88
N ARG A 129 8.84 -5.93 28.66
CA ARG A 129 8.37 -5.30 27.44
C ARG A 129 8.71 -3.81 27.43
N ILE A 130 9.36 -3.31 26.37
CA ILE A 130 9.61 -1.88 26.16
C ILE A 130 8.96 -1.46 24.83
N VAL A 131 8.23 -0.35 24.86
CA VAL A 131 7.43 0.16 23.73
C VAL A 131 7.81 1.60 23.45
N PHE A 132 7.89 1.95 22.17
CA PHE A 132 8.12 3.32 21.71
C PHE A 132 7.46 3.52 20.35
N ASN A 133 6.85 4.69 20.15
CA ASN A 133 6.14 5.04 18.93
C ASN A 133 7.08 5.62 17.84
N GLU A 134 8.32 5.94 18.19
CA GLU A 134 9.35 6.43 17.28
C GLU A 134 10.74 5.92 17.69
N ILE A 135 11.63 5.74 16.73
CA ILE A 135 12.98 5.24 16.98
C ILE A 135 13.96 6.43 17.05
N THR A 136 13.80 7.21 18.10
CA THR A 136 14.72 8.29 18.48
C THR A 136 15.56 7.89 19.71
N LYS A 137 16.67 8.59 19.95
CA LYS A 137 17.54 8.31 21.10
C LYS A 137 16.83 8.53 22.43
N GLU A 138 15.98 9.54 22.51
CA GLU A 138 15.22 9.89 23.72
C GLU A 138 14.10 8.90 23.98
N ALA A 139 13.26 8.61 22.97
CA ALA A 139 12.18 7.65 23.11
C ALA A 139 12.68 6.26 23.54
N VAL A 140 13.73 5.75 22.88
CA VAL A 140 14.33 4.45 23.23
C VAL A 140 14.92 4.43 24.63
N LYS A 141 15.61 5.49 25.06
CA LYS A 141 16.17 5.57 26.43
C LYS A 141 15.07 5.66 27.49
N ASN A 142 14.02 6.38 27.23
CA ASN A 142 12.87 6.50 28.14
C ASN A 142 12.12 5.17 28.26
N ALA A 143 11.87 4.47 27.13
CA ALA A 143 11.23 3.16 27.14
C ALA A 143 12.02 2.12 27.96
N VAL A 144 13.35 2.10 27.83
CA VAL A 144 14.18 1.16 28.63
C VAL A 144 14.14 1.44 30.13
N LYS A 145 13.86 2.68 30.54
CA LYS A 145 13.70 3.04 31.97
C LYS A 145 12.35 2.61 32.54
N ASN A 146 11.35 2.48 31.68
CA ASN A 146 9.97 2.21 32.04
C ASN A 146 9.44 0.94 31.33
N PRO A 147 10.02 -0.24 31.62
CA PRO A 147 9.52 -1.49 31.05
C PRO A 147 8.20 -1.87 31.70
N ARG A 148 7.33 -2.55 30.96
CA ARG A 148 6.05 -3.07 31.43
C ARG A 148 5.95 -4.59 31.26
N PRO A 149 4.96 -5.27 31.85
CA PRO A 149 4.58 -6.62 31.48
C PRO A 149 4.11 -6.72 30.02
N ILE A 150 3.99 -7.95 29.51
CA ILE A 150 3.34 -8.23 28.24
C ILE A 150 1.83 -8.05 28.43
N GLU A 151 1.17 -7.33 27.53
CA GLU A 151 -0.29 -7.15 27.54
C GLU A 151 -0.97 -8.36 26.92
N MET A 152 -1.49 -9.24 27.78
CA MET A 152 -2.09 -10.51 27.34
C MET A 152 -3.34 -10.30 26.49
N GLY A 153 -4.15 -9.28 26.72
CA GLY A 153 -5.28 -8.94 25.87
C GLY A 153 -4.87 -8.72 24.39
N LEU A 154 -3.76 -8.01 24.12
CA LEU A 154 -3.24 -7.84 22.77
C LEU A 154 -2.70 -9.16 22.17
N VAL A 155 -2.10 -10.02 23.01
CA VAL A 155 -1.66 -11.36 22.60
C VAL A 155 -2.87 -12.20 22.18
N ASP A 156 -3.92 -12.20 22.98
CA ASP A 156 -5.15 -12.95 22.74
C ASP A 156 -5.90 -12.46 21.51
N ALA A 157 -5.95 -11.15 21.29
CA ALA A 157 -6.50 -10.58 20.06
C ALA A 157 -5.73 -11.02 18.79
N GLN A 158 -4.40 -11.14 18.88
CA GLN A 158 -3.59 -11.68 17.79
C GLN A 158 -3.80 -13.19 17.61
N GLN A 159 -3.88 -13.95 18.71
CA GLN A 159 -4.16 -15.39 18.69
C GLN A 159 -5.54 -15.67 18.08
N ALA A 160 -6.58 -14.95 18.52
CA ALA A 160 -7.93 -15.06 17.98
C ALA A 160 -7.95 -14.87 16.47
N ARG A 161 -7.35 -13.79 15.99
CA ARG A 161 -7.21 -13.53 14.54
C ARG A 161 -6.46 -14.64 13.84
N ARG A 162 -5.33 -15.07 14.40
CA ARG A 162 -4.50 -16.12 13.81
C ARG A 162 -5.22 -17.46 13.69
N VAL A 163 -5.97 -17.85 14.73
CA VAL A 163 -6.77 -19.06 14.78
C VAL A 163 -7.93 -18.97 13.79
N LEU A 164 -8.70 -17.87 13.82
CA LEU A 164 -9.82 -17.65 12.91
C LEU A 164 -9.40 -17.69 11.43
N ASP A 165 -8.35 -16.96 11.05
CA ASP A 165 -7.83 -16.96 9.68
C ASP A 165 -7.29 -18.35 9.27
N ARG A 166 -6.80 -19.13 10.25
CA ARG A 166 -6.37 -20.51 10.03
C ARG A 166 -7.56 -21.43 9.79
N LEU A 167 -8.61 -21.36 10.61
CA LEU A 167 -9.83 -22.15 10.46
C LEU A 167 -10.43 -21.92 9.06
N VAL A 168 -10.68 -20.69 8.69
CA VAL A 168 -11.24 -20.34 7.38
C VAL A 168 -10.33 -20.79 6.24
N GLY A 169 -9.06 -20.37 6.28
CA GLY A 169 -8.13 -20.59 5.18
C GLY A 169 -7.77 -22.05 4.92
N TYR A 170 -7.62 -22.86 5.98
CA TYR A 170 -7.26 -24.28 5.88
C TYR A 170 -8.45 -25.20 5.63
N SER A 171 -9.66 -24.75 5.87
CA SER A 171 -10.87 -25.49 5.52
C SER A 171 -11.30 -25.20 4.09
N ILE A 172 -11.42 -23.95 3.69
CA ILE A 172 -11.92 -23.56 2.36
C ILE A 172 -10.87 -23.77 1.26
N SER A 173 -9.59 -23.45 1.50
CA SER A 173 -8.57 -23.57 0.44
C SER A 173 -8.43 -24.99 -0.12
N PRO A 174 -8.39 -26.08 0.67
CA PRO A 174 -8.40 -27.43 0.14
C PRO A 174 -9.67 -27.79 -0.65
N LEU A 175 -10.83 -27.27 -0.23
CA LEU A 175 -12.08 -27.41 -0.97
C LEU A 175 -11.95 -26.78 -2.37
N LEU A 176 -11.50 -25.54 -2.46
CA LEU A 176 -11.23 -24.87 -3.74
C LEU A 176 -10.20 -25.63 -4.60
N TRP A 177 -9.22 -26.29 -3.98
CA TRP A 177 -8.24 -27.10 -4.74
C TRP A 177 -8.84 -28.35 -5.35
N ARG A 178 -9.81 -28.96 -4.68
CA ARG A 178 -10.50 -30.16 -5.19
C ARG A 178 -11.54 -29.79 -6.27
N LYS A 179 -12.25 -28.69 -6.05
CA LYS A 179 -13.42 -28.32 -6.86
C LYS A 179 -13.12 -27.37 -8.03
N VAL A 180 -12.08 -26.52 -7.88
CA VAL A 180 -11.66 -25.56 -8.93
C VAL A 180 -10.26 -25.87 -9.40
N ARG A 181 -9.22 -25.44 -8.67
CA ARG A 181 -7.82 -25.77 -9.00
C ARG A 181 -6.87 -25.56 -7.83
N ARG A 182 -5.71 -26.24 -7.88
CA ARG A 182 -4.65 -26.10 -6.86
C ARG A 182 -4.06 -24.69 -6.82
N GLY A 183 -3.71 -24.25 -5.61
CA GLY A 183 -3.04 -22.98 -5.36
C GLY A 183 -3.97 -21.79 -5.10
N LEU A 184 -5.30 -22.00 -5.14
CA LEU A 184 -6.27 -21.02 -4.69
C LEU A 184 -6.27 -20.90 -3.17
N SER A 185 -6.71 -19.78 -2.66
CA SER A 185 -6.92 -19.58 -1.22
C SER A 185 -8.13 -18.68 -0.99
N ALA A 186 -8.92 -19.00 0.01
CA ALA A 186 -9.91 -18.12 0.54
C ALA A 186 -9.51 -17.70 1.95
N GLY A 187 -9.90 -16.50 2.32
CA GLY A 187 -9.73 -15.95 3.65
C GLY A 187 -10.75 -14.84 3.84
N ARG A 188 -11.30 -14.70 5.02
CA ARG A 188 -12.39 -13.81 5.36
C ARG A 188 -12.23 -12.41 4.75
N VAL A 189 -11.21 -11.68 5.15
CA VAL A 189 -10.98 -10.29 4.68
C VAL A 189 -10.63 -10.22 3.19
N GLN A 190 -9.95 -11.24 2.64
CA GLN A 190 -9.63 -11.31 1.21
C GLN A 190 -10.86 -11.52 0.36
N SER A 191 -11.77 -12.39 0.80
CA SER A 191 -13.02 -12.69 0.07
C SER A 191 -13.97 -11.50 0.11
N ALA A 192 -14.12 -10.83 1.25
CA ALA A 192 -14.89 -9.59 1.33
C ALA A 192 -14.33 -8.49 0.40
N ALA A 193 -13.01 -8.31 0.36
CA ALA A 193 -12.38 -7.35 -0.54
C ALA A 193 -12.54 -7.73 -2.03
N LEU A 194 -12.48 -9.03 -2.37
CA LEU A 194 -12.73 -9.51 -3.73
C LEU A 194 -14.18 -9.27 -4.12
N LYS A 195 -15.14 -9.52 -3.22
CA LYS A 195 -16.56 -9.26 -3.45
C LYS A 195 -16.80 -7.79 -3.81
N ILE A 196 -16.27 -6.86 -3.04
CA ILE A 196 -16.40 -5.42 -3.32
C ILE A 196 -15.94 -5.08 -4.75
N ILE A 197 -14.84 -5.68 -5.22
CA ILE A 197 -14.31 -5.42 -6.57
C ILE A 197 -15.21 -6.06 -7.64
N CYS A 198 -15.70 -7.29 -7.42
CA CYS A 198 -16.57 -7.99 -8.36
C CYS A 198 -17.95 -7.32 -8.44
N ASP A 199 -18.54 -6.91 -7.31
CA ASP A 199 -19.79 -6.18 -7.27
C ASP A 199 -19.71 -4.87 -8.06
N ARG A 200 -18.58 -4.15 -7.93
CA ARG A 200 -18.34 -2.94 -8.73
C ARG A 200 -18.26 -3.22 -10.24
N GLU A 201 -17.67 -4.32 -10.63
CA GLU A 201 -17.63 -4.69 -12.06
C GLU A 201 -19.05 -5.06 -12.56
N ASN A 202 -19.84 -5.79 -11.75
CA ASN A 202 -21.24 -6.07 -12.06
C ASN A 202 -22.07 -4.78 -12.17
N GLU A 203 -21.86 -3.78 -11.30
CA GLU A 203 -22.49 -2.47 -11.41
C GLU A 203 -22.11 -1.76 -12.72
N ILE A 204 -20.86 -1.87 -13.15
CA ILE A 204 -20.36 -1.27 -14.40
C ILE A 204 -21.00 -1.97 -15.60
N ASP A 205 -21.04 -3.29 -15.60
CA ASP A 205 -21.57 -4.10 -16.71
C ASP A 205 -23.10 -3.95 -16.85
N ALA A 206 -23.80 -3.75 -15.74
CA ALA A 206 -25.25 -3.50 -15.72
C ALA A 206 -25.62 -2.04 -16.00
N PHE A 207 -24.64 -1.13 -16.05
CA PHE A 207 -24.91 0.29 -16.20
C PHE A 207 -25.39 0.64 -17.60
N VAL A 208 -26.51 1.36 -17.68
CA VAL A 208 -27.05 1.89 -18.91
C VAL A 208 -26.83 3.40 -18.95
N PRO A 209 -26.01 3.92 -19.89
CA PRO A 209 -25.79 5.36 -20.02
C PRO A 209 -27.10 6.09 -20.36
N GLU A 210 -27.43 7.14 -19.61
CA GLU A 210 -28.51 8.06 -19.88
C GLU A 210 -27.97 9.31 -20.56
N GLU A 211 -28.62 9.72 -21.63
CA GLU A 211 -28.34 10.97 -22.33
C GLU A 211 -28.79 12.17 -21.52
N TYR A 212 -27.97 13.21 -21.49
CA TYR A 212 -28.35 14.54 -21.03
C TYR A 212 -27.54 15.61 -21.76
N TRP A 213 -28.03 16.83 -21.74
CA TRP A 213 -27.40 17.96 -22.41
C TRP A 213 -27.04 19.06 -21.43
N ASN A 214 -25.88 19.69 -21.68
CA ASN A 214 -25.44 20.90 -21.00
C ASN A 214 -25.47 22.07 -21.97
N ILE A 215 -25.95 23.23 -21.51
CA ILE A 215 -25.85 24.45 -22.28
C ILE A 215 -24.93 25.42 -21.50
N THR A 216 -23.91 25.90 -22.19
CA THR A 216 -22.92 26.83 -21.62
C THR A 216 -22.87 28.06 -22.53
N SER A 217 -22.93 29.25 -21.95
CA SER A 217 -22.77 30.52 -22.67
C SER A 217 -21.44 31.16 -22.29
N GLY A 218 -20.69 31.58 -23.32
CA GLY A 218 -19.50 32.40 -23.16
C GLY A 218 -19.90 33.89 -23.25
N PHE A 219 -19.30 34.72 -22.41
CA PHE A 219 -19.55 36.17 -22.32
C PHE A 219 -18.27 36.93 -22.47
N SER A 220 -18.35 38.02 -23.27
CA SER A 220 -17.26 39.01 -23.42
C SER A 220 -17.35 40.05 -22.32
N ALA A 221 -16.24 40.25 -21.60
CA ALA A 221 -16.05 41.24 -20.56
C ALA A 221 -14.58 41.69 -20.54
N GLU A 222 -14.13 42.40 -19.50
CA GLU A 222 -12.69 42.68 -19.34
C GLU A 222 -11.84 41.36 -19.38
N LYS A 223 -12.38 40.28 -18.91
CA LYS A 223 -11.90 38.91 -19.05
C LYS A 223 -13.07 38.05 -19.44
N ASP A 224 -12.95 37.32 -20.54
CA ASP A 224 -13.97 36.37 -20.98
C ASP A 224 -14.24 35.32 -19.92
N PHE A 225 -15.49 34.94 -19.75
CA PHE A 225 -15.91 33.91 -18.80
C PHE A 225 -17.10 33.12 -19.31
N GLU A 226 -17.34 31.96 -18.69
CA GLU A 226 -18.42 31.08 -19.03
C GLU A 226 -19.45 30.96 -17.90
N ALA A 227 -20.70 30.82 -18.25
CA ALA A 227 -21.77 30.43 -17.34
C ALA A 227 -22.55 29.23 -17.88
N LYS A 228 -22.93 28.35 -16.98
CA LYS A 228 -23.67 27.14 -17.30
C LYS A 228 -25.14 27.31 -16.96
N LEU A 229 -26.04 26.89 -17.85
CA LEU A 229 -27.48 26.84 -17.59
C LEU A 229 -27.78 25.98 -16.36
N ASN A 230 -28.47 26.56 -15.38
CA ASN A 230 -28.71 25.94 -14.09
C ASN A 230 -30.18 25.81 -13.73
N LEU A 231 -30.97 26.87 -13.99
CA LEU A 231 -32.40 26.90 -13.61
C LEU A 231 -33.31 27.30 -14.80
N TYR A 232 -34.52 26.77 -14.79
CA TYR A 232 -35.64 27.22 -15.60
C TYR A 232 -36.80 27.59 -14.66
N LYS A 233 -37.28 28.83 -14.71
CA LYS A 233 -38.31 29.37 -13.81
C LYS A 233 -38.03 29.15 -12.32
N GLY A 234 -36.74 29.23 -11.94
CA GLY A 234 -36.26 29.05 -10.56
C GLY A 234 -36.03 27.61 -10.11
N GLU A 235 -36.34 26.61 -10.92
CA GLU A 235 -36.09 25.18 -10.62
C GLU A 235 -34.97 24.62 -11.44
N LYS A 236 -34.26 23.61 -10.90
CA LYS A 236 -33.16 22.94 -11.61
C LYS A 236 -33.64 22.31 -12.90
N ILE A 237 -33.00 22.64 -14.01
CA ILE A 237 -33.32 22.10 -15.32
C ILE A 237 -32.55 20.80 -15.59
N LYS A 238 -33.23 19.79 -16.17
CA LYS A 238 -32.59 18.59 -16.76
C LYS A 238 -33.02 18.56 -18.23
N ILE A 239 -32.06 18.58 -19.13
CA ILE A 239 -32.25 18.53 -20.56
C ILE A 239 -31.93 17.11 -20.99
N SER A 240 -32.95 16.39 -21.52
CA SER A 240 -32.87 14.95 -21.73
C SER A 240 -32.60 14.55 -23.19
N ASN A 241 -32.72 15.48 -24.13
CA ASN A 241 -32.50 15.22 -25.56
C ASN A 241 -32.18 16.48 -26.34
N GLU A 242 -31.71 16.27 -27.59
CA GLU A 242 -31.29 17.30 -28.52
C GLU A 242 -32.40 18.32 -28.83
N GLU A 243 -33.64 17.85 -29.06
CA GLU A 243 -34.76 18.71 -29.39
C GLU A 243 -35.09 19.74 -28.30
N GLN A 244 -34.99 19.30 -27.03
CA GLN A 244 -35.14 20.21 -25.89
C GLN A 244 -34.00 21.22 -25.82
N SER A 245 -32.74 20.79 -26.09
CA SER A 245 -31.58 21.68 -26.11
C SER A 245 -31.75 22.75 -27.17
N HIS A 246 -32.06 22.37 -28.41
CA HIS A 246 -32.24 23.33 -29.51
C HIS A 246 -33.36 24.33 -29.24
N LYS A 247 -34.51 23.89 -28.72
CA LYS A 247 -35.61 24.80 -28.36
C LYS A 247 -35.21 25.82 -27.30
N ILE A 248 -34.39 25.40 -26.37
CA ILE A 248 -33.85 26.31 -25.33
C ILE A 248 -32.95 27.34 -25.98
N VAL A 249 -31.99 26.93 -26.80
CA VAL A 249 -31.04 27.83 -27.48
C VAL A 249 -31.77 28.79 -28.41
N GLU A 250 -32.79 28.36 -29.16
CA GLU A 250 -33.65 29.26 -29.95
C GLU A 250 -34.35 30.29 -29.10
N SER A 251 -34.77 29.96 -27.88
CA SER A 251 -35.37 30.88 -26.93
C SER A 251 -34.36 31.88 -26.37
N LEU A 252 -33.15 31.39 -26.05
CA LEU A 252 -32.05 32.22 -25.52
C LEU A 252 -31.61 33.30 -26.50
N ASN A 253 -31.60 33.02 -27.80
CA ASN A 253 -31.23 33.96 -28.85
C ASN A 253 -32.19 35.14 -29.02
N LYS A 254 -33.36 35.08 -28.38
CA LYS A 254 -34.40 36.14 -28.48
C LYS A 254 -34.35 37.19 -27.37
N ASN A 255 -33.61 36.91 -26.32
CA ASN A 255 -33.55 37.75 -25.13
C ASN A 255 -32.14 38.16 -24.79
N ASP A 256 -32.00 39.26 -24.05
CA ASP A 256 -30.72 39.74 -23.53
C ASP A 256 -30.29 38.86 -22.30
N PHE A 257 -28.99 38.70 -22.14
CA PHE A 257 -28.41 38.17 -20.91
C PHE A 257 -28.13 39.32 -19.94
N VAL A 258 -28.68 39.21 -18.72
CA VAL A 258 -28.59 40.26 -17.72
C VAL A 258 -28.11 39.66 -16.40
N VAL A 259 -27.12 40.26 -15.76
CA VAL A 259 -26.68 39.88 -14.42
C VAL A 259 -27.78 40.21 -13.41
N ASN A 260 -28.38 39.18 -12.82
CA ASN A 260 -29.51 39.37 -11.89
C ASN A 260 -29.06 39.43 -10.43
N ASN A 261 -28.08 38.61 -10.05
CA ASN A 261 -27.61 38.52 -8.68
C ASN A 261 -26.14 38.15 -8.62
N ILE A 262 -25.39 38.82 -7.75
CA ILE A 262 -24.00 38.51 -7.48
C ILE A 262 -23.87 38.20 -6.00
N GLU A 263 -23.41 37.02 -5.69
CA GLU A 263 -23.20 36.52 -4.34
C GLU A 263 -21.71 36.30 -4.08
N ALA A 264 -21.15 37.00 -3.10
CA ALA A 264 -19.79 36.77 -2.64
C ALA A 264 -19.80 36.08 -1.26
N LYS A 265 -19.06 35.00 -1.11
CA LYS A 265 -18.96 34.22 0.14
C LYS A 265 -17.52 33.92 0.46
N ASP A 266 -17.10 34.23 1.68
CA ASP A 266 -15.82 33.80 2.20
C ASP A 266 -15.93 32.37 2.69
N ARG A 267 -15.06 31.51 2.21
CA ARG A 267 -14.98 30.11 2.63
C ARG A 267 -13.58 29.77 3.14
N GLN A 268 -13.55 28.97 4.18
CA GLN A 268 -12.31 28.45 4.74
C GLN A 268 -12.16 26.97 4.41
N ARG A 269 -10.98 26.59 3.96
CA ARG A 269 -10.60 25.19 3.74
C ARG A 269 -9.65 24.75 4.83
N LYS A 270 -10.08 23.78 5.62
CA LYS A 270 -9.29 23.25 6.74
C LYS A 270 -8.17 22.35 6.23
N PRO A 271 -7.01 22.33 6.90
CA PRO A 271 -5.98 21.35 6.63
C PRO A 271 -6.46 19.94 6.98
N TYR A 272 -5.91 18.95 6.28
CA TYR A 272 -6.17 17.56 6.58
C TYR A 272 -5.45 17.12 7.86
N ALA A 273 -5.99 16.13 8.56
CA ALA A 273 -5.34 15.49 9.70
C ALA A 273 -3.98 14.85 9.31
N PRO A 274 -3.09 14.62 10.26
CA PRO A 274 -1.91 13.79 10.07
C PRO A 274 -2.28 12.44 9.45
N TYR A 275 -1.33 11.79 8.79
CA TYR A 275 -1.62 10.53 8.14
C TYR A 275 -1.93 9.40 9.10
N THR A 276 -2.98 8.65 8.78
CA THR A 276 -3.15 7.24 9.14
C THR A 276 -2.47 6.36 8.09
N THR A 277 -2.34 5.06 8.35
CA THR A 277 -1.83 4.11 7.34
C THR A 277 -2.64 4.16 6.05
N SER A 278 -3.96 4.20 6.16
CA SER A 278 -4.87 4.26 5.02
C SER A 278 -4.69 5.54 4.21
N SER A 279 -4.75 6.70 4.85
CA SER A 279 -4.61 7.99 4.16
C SER A 279 -3.21 8.19 3.56
N LEU A 280 -2.15 7.64 4.20
CA LEU A 280 -0.80 7.62 3.62
C LEU A 280 -0.74 6.78 2.33
N GLN A 281 -1.36 5.60 2.33
CA GLN A 281 -1.41 4.75 1.14
C GLN A 281 -2.19 5.41 0.00
N GLN A 282 -3.33 6.07 0.30
CA GLN A 282 -4.14 6.81 -0.66
C GLN A 282 -3.36 7.95 -1.31
N ASP A 283 -2.77 8.83 -0.51
CA ASP A 283 -2.02 9.98 -1.02
C ASP A 283 -0.72 9.58 -1.72
N SER A 284 -0.07 8.51 -1.26
CA SER A 284 1.10 7.95 -1.94
C SER A 284 0.77 7.45 -3.35
N ALA A 285 -0.38 6.79 -3.51
CA ALA A 285 -0.83 6.31 -4.81
C ALA A 285 -1.20 7.48 -5.75
N ASN A 286 -1.89 8.49 -5.21
CA ASN A 286 -2.39 9.61 -5.99
C ASN A 286 -1.29 10.61 -6.37
N LYS A 287 -0.43 11.01 -5.41
CA LYS A 287 0.53 12.12 -5.57
C LYS A 287 1.92 11.69 -6.03
N ILE A 288 2.39 10.50 -5.62
CA ILE A 288 3.74 10.03 -5.94
C ILE A 288 3.78 8.69 -6.69
N ASN A 289 2.60 8.17 -7.09
CA ASN A 289 2.44 6.92 -7.85
C ASN A 289 3.10 5.70 -7.18
N PHE A 290 3.02 5.59 -5.85
CA PHE A 290 3.45 4.41 -5.11
C PHE A 290 2.24 3.52 -4.85
N ASN A 291 2.36 2.22 -5.15
CA ASN A 291 1.34 1.26 -4.72
C ASN A 291 1.42 1.01 -3.20
N THR A 292 0.37 0.44 -2.63
CA THR A 292 0.25 0.18 -1.19
C THR A 292 1.44 -0.59 -0.62
N LYS A 293 1.89 -1.64 -1.30
CA LYS A 293 3.05 -2.47 -0.89
C LYS A 293 4.35 -1.65 -0.85
N LYS A 294 4.62 -0.86 -1.89
CA LYS A 294 5.81 -0.01 -1.96
C LYS A 294 5.77 1.08 -0.89
N THR A 295 4.62 1.71 -0.69
CA THR A 295 4.41 2.72 0.35
C THR A 295 4.80 2.17 1.72
N MET A 296 4.25 1.02 2.12
CA MET A 296 4.55 0.43 3.42
C MET A 296 5.99 -0.04 3.55
N GLN A 297 6.59 -0.55 2.47
CA GLN A 297 8.00 -0.94 2.46
C GLN A 297 8.93 0.25 2.71
N ILE A 298 8.68 1.38 2.07
CA ILE A 298 9.50 2.60 2.26
C ILE A 298 9.22 3.23 3.61
N ALA A 299 7.95 3.27 4.05
CA ALA A 299 7.58 3.76 5.37
C ALA A 299 8.26 2.98 6.50
N GLN A 300 8.35 1.64 6.37
CA GLN A 300 9.08 0.78 7.31
C GLN A 300 10.56 1.15 7.38
N GLN A 301 11.20 1.42 6.24
CA GLN A 301 12.62 1.86 6.21
C GLN A 301 12.81 3.19 6.94
N LEU A 302 11.91 4.16 6.71
CA LEU A 302 11.95 5.47 7.36
C LEU A 302 11.74 5.35 8.88
N TYR A 303 10.86 4.46 9.32
CA TYR A 303 10.60 4.19 10.73
C TYR A 303 11.78 3.48 11.41
N GLU A 304 12.33 2.41 10.81
CA GLU A 304 13.39 1.60 11.43
C GLU A 304 14.74 2.32 11.52
N GLY A 305 14.96 3.30 10.66
CA GLY A 305 16.13 4.18 10.70
C GLY A 305 16.89 4.29 9.40
N VAL A 306 17.29 5.49 9.12
CA VAL A 306 18.13 5.90 7.99
C VAL A 306 19.36 6.65 8.52
N GLU A 307 20.52 6.49 7.87
CA GLU A 307 21.71 7.23 8.20
C GLU A 307 21.63 8.64 7.60
N ILE A 308 21.55 9.66 8.44
CA ILE A 308 21.50 11.07 8.03
C ILE A 308 22.86 11.71 8.31
N LYS A 309 23.43 12.35 7.28
CA LYS A 309 24.71 13.05 7.37
C LYS A 309 24.66 14.13 8.46
N GLY A 310 25.62 14.09 9.37
CA GLY A 310 25.70 15.03 10.51
C GLY A 310 24.82 14.68 11.72
N VAL A 311 23.82 13.80 11.56
CA VAL A 311 22.91 13.36 12.65
C VAL A 311 23.19 11.92 13.06
N GLY A 312 23.52 11.06 12.10
CA GLY A 312 23.69 9.62 12.29
C GLY A 312 22.43 8.83 11.99
N MET A 313 22.35 7.61 12.53
CA MET A 313 21.20 6.70 12.32
C MET A 313 20.01 7.16 13.15
N ILE A 314 18.86 7.38 12.53
CA ILE A 314 17.64 7.81 13.20
C ILE A 314 16.39 7.28 12.44
N GLY A 315 15.34 6.92 13.17
CA GLY A 315 14.01 6.74 12.59
C GLY A 315 13.42 8.11 12.25
N LEU A 316 13.07 8.31 10.99
CA LEU A 316 12.60 9.61 10.48
C LEU A 316 11.11 9.84 10.70
N VAL A 317 10.33 8.79 10.92
CA VAL A 317 8.89 8.88 11.11
C VAL A 317 8.45 8.08 12.33
N SER A 318 7.28 8.45 12.89
CA SER A 318 6.58 7.69 13.92
C SER A 318 6.10 6.33 13.38
N TYR A 319 5.57 5.48 14.26
CA TYR A 319 5.07 4.15 13.89
C TYR A 319 4.04 4.22 12.76
N ILE A 320 4.21 3.37 11.77
CA ILE A 320 3.53 3.49 10.47
C ILE A 320 2.21 2.70 10.35
N ARG A 321 1.91 1.83 11.32
CA ARG A 321 0.67 1.05 11.34
C ARG A 321 -0.27 1.63 12.38
N THR A 322 -0.99 2.67 12.01
CA THR A 322 -1.89 3.41 12.90
C THR A 322 -3.13 3.88 12.16
N ASP A 323 -4.25 3.87 12.83
CA ASP A 323 -5.50 4.52 12.44
C ASP A 323 -5.78 5.80 13.24
N SER A 324 -4.86 6.14 14.16
CA SER A 324 -4.93 7.37 14.96
C SER A 324 -4.48 8.60 14.17
N THR A 325 -5.14 9.72 14.40
CA THR A 325 -4.74 11.05 13.93
C THR A 325 -4.20 11.92 15.06
N ARG A 326 -4.10 11.37 16.29
CA ARG A 326 -3.57 12.06 17.47
C ARG A 326 -2.09 12.37 17.29
N ILE A 327 -1.62 13.45 17.88
CA ILE A 327 -0.21 13.86 17.92
C ILE A 327 0.13 14.18 19.37
N SER A 328 1.32 13.77 19.82
CA SER A 328 1.82 14.09 21.15
C SER A 328 2.00 15.60 21.35
N ASP A 329 1.95 16.05 22.59
CA ASP A 329 2.11 17.47 22.91
C ASP A 329 3.52 17.96 22.58
N GLU A 330 4.54 17.11 22.74
CA GLU A 330 5.92 17.42 22.36
C GLU A 330 6.05 17.69 20.85
N ALA A 331 5.44 16.83 20.03
CA ALA A 331 5.48 17.00 18.57
C ALA A 331 4.66 18.22 18.12
N ARG A 332 3.55 18.52 18.78
CA ARG A 332 2.76 19.73 18.54
C ARG A 332 3.53 20.99 18.90
N PHE A 333 4.23 20.97 20.05
CA PHE A 333 5.06 22.08 20.48
C PHE A 333 6.22 22.33 19.49
N ALA A 334 6.93 21.27 19.09
CA ALA A 334 7.99 21.40 18.08
C ALA A 334 7.47 21.91 16.71
N ALA A 335 6.28 21.48 16.28
CA ALA A 335 5.65 21.99 15.08
C ALA A 335 5.26 23.46 15.21
N LYS A 336 4.78 23.89 16.39
CA LYS A 336 4.48 25.30 16.68
C LYS A 336 5.73 26.17 16.49
N GLU A 337 6.81 25.85 17.18
CA GLU A 337 8.06 26.61 17.09
C GLU A 337 8.55 26.66 15.64
N PHE A 338 8.58 25.51 14.95
CA PHE A 338 8.99 25.44 13.55
C PHE A 338 8.13 26.35 12.65
N ILE A 339 6.80 26.37 12.82
CA ILE A 339 5.91 27.19 12.00
C ILE A 339 6.10 28.68 12.30
N LEU A 340 6.24 29.07 13.56
CA LEU A 340 6.46 30.45 13.95
C LEU A 340 7.77 30.98 13.36
N ASP A 341 8.86 30.21 13.44
CA ASP A 341 10.18 30.61 12.99
C ASP A 341 10.31 30.69 11.45
N ASN A 342 9.61 29.81 10.71
CA ASN A 342 9.79 29.69 9.27
C ASN A 342 8.67 30.35 8.42
N TYR A 343 7.47 30.50 8.98
CA TYR A 343 6.30 31.01 8.25
C TYR A 343 5.63 32.21 8.92
N GLY A 344 5.81 32.39 10.23
CA GLY A 344 5.21 33.48 11.00
C GLY A 344 3.92 33.09 11.71
N GLU A 345 3.49 33.95 12.65
CA GLU A 345 2.38 33.70 13.57
C GLU A 345 1.04 33.46 12.85
N GLN A 346 0.77 34.18 11.75
CA GLN A 346 -0.46 34.03 10.97
C GLN A 346 -0.66 32.64 10.38
N TYR A 347 0.39 31.83 10.26
CA TYR A 347 0.31 30.48 9.74
C TYR A 347 0.10 29.41 10.80
N TYR A 348 0.23 29.73 12.11
CA TYR A 348 0.05 28.76 13.16
C TYR A 348 -1.38 28.74 13.71
N LYS A 349 -1.98 27.56 13.86
CA LYS A 349 -3.29 27.38 14.49
C LYS A 349 -3.29 26.32 15.60
N GLY A 350 -2.44 25.30 15.50
CA GLY A 350 -2.36 24.22 16.50
C GLY A 350 -3.62 23.35 16.52
N ASN A 351 -4.08 22.91 15.36
CA ASN A 351 -5.29 22.12 15.22
C ASN A 351 -5.19 20.80 16.02
N LYS A 352 -6.30 20.42 16.67
CA LYS A 352 -6.49 19.11 17.30
C LYS A 352 -7.40 18.27 16.41
N TYR A 353 -7.06 17.00 16.26
CA TYR A 353 -7.84 16.04 15.50
C TYR A 353 -8.28 14.92 16.44
N GLU A 354 -9.56 14.62 16.43
CA GLU A 354 -10.14 13.53 17.21
C GLU A 354 -10.15 12.25 16.37
N ASN A 355 -9.93 11.12 17.02
CA ASN A 355 -10.08 9.83 16.37
C ASN A 355 -11.57 9.57 16.10
N LYS A 356 -11.88 9.08 14.92
CA LYS A 356 -13.25 8.70 14.55
C LYS A 356 -13.76 7.52 15.38
N ARG A 357 -12.88 6.70 15.90
CA ARG A 357 -13.17 5.55 16.76
C ARG A 357 -12.70 5.84 18.17
N LYS A 358 -13.61 5.77 19.14
CA LYS A 358 -13.32 5.99 20.58
C LYS A 358 -12.45 4.88 21.19
N GLU A 359 -12.47 3.69 20.61
CA GLU A 359 -11.87 2.46 21.16
C GLU A 359 -10.57 2.03 20.45
N ALA A 360 -10.25 2.62 19.30
CA ALA A 360 -9.07 2.26 18.54
C ALA A 360 -7.81 2.82 19.20
N GLN A 361 -7.06 1.95 19.84
CA GLN A 361 -5.64 2.09 20.18
C GLN A 361 -5.19 3.53 20.47
N ASP A 362 -5.74 4.14 21.53
CA ASP A 362 -5.37 5.50 22.00
C ASP A 362 -3.86 5.66 22.29
N ALA A 363 -3.12 4.55 22.30
CA ALA A 363 -1.67 4.53 22.49
C ALA A 363 -0.88 5.00 21.26
N HIS A 364 -1.47 4.94 20.04
CA HIS A 364 -0.76 5.30 18.81
C HIS A 364 -0.94 6.78 18.46
N GLU A 365 0.05 7.30 17.75
CA GLU A 365 0.01 8.62 17.11
C GLU A 365 -0.20 8.49 15.60
N GLY A 366 -0.62 9.58 14.97
CA GLY A 366 -0.58 9.72 13.52
C GLY A 366 0.84 9.64 12.98
N ILE A 367 0.97 9.27 11.71
CA ILE A 367 2.27 9.18 11.04
C ILE A 367 2.79 10.59 10.81
N ARG A 368 3.92 10.90 11.43
CA ARG A 368 4.57 12.21 11.43
C ARG A 368 6.10 12.09 11.39
N PRO A 369 6.85 13.15 11.05
CA PRO A 369 8.29 13.14 11.26
C PRO A 369 8.61 13.03 12.76
N SER A 370 9.65 12.28 13.11
CA SER A 370 10.16 12.17 14.47
C SER A 370 10.83 13.48 14.93
N ASN A 371 11.36 14.24 13.98
CA ASN A 371 11.92 15.57 14.21
C ASN A 371 11.54 16.49 13.04
N VAL A 372 10.71 17.50 13.30
CA VAL A 372 10.23 18.45 12.29
C VAL A 372 11.35 19.30 11.69
N ASN A 373 12.44 19.52 12.41
CA ASN A 373 13.61 20.30 11.96
C ASN A 373 14.48 19.53 10.92
N LEU A 374 14.24 18.24 10.71
CA LEU A 374 14.83 17.50 9.59
C LEU A 374 13.99 17.74 8.33
N VAL A 375 14.15 18.95 7.78
CA VAL A 375 13.43 19.38 6.56
C VAL A 375 13.83 18.45 5.39
N PRO A 376 12.85 17.92 4.62
CA PRO A 376 13.13 16.94 3.57
C PRO A 376 14.17 17.38 2.55
N ASP A 377 14.16 18.66 2.16
CA ASP A 377 15.08 19.17 1.15
C ASP A 377 16.52 19.27 1.68
N ASP A 378 16.72 19.52 2.98
CA ASP A 378 18.04 19.61 3.62
C ASP A 378 18.72 18.25 3.77
N ILE A 379 17.93 17.17 3.98
CA ILE A 379 18.44 15.81 4.16
C ILE A 379 18.37 14.94 2.90
N LYS A 380 17.99 15.53 1.75
CA LYS A 380 17.75 14.82 0.49
C LYS A 380 18.90 13.96 0.03
N GLU A 381 20.15 14.43 0.22
CA GLU A 381 21.35 13.68 -0.16
C GLU A 381 21.54 12.38 0.63
N SER A 382 20.98 12.30 1.84
CA SER A 382 21.01 11.11 2.69
C SER A 382 19.93 10.08 2.38
N LEU A 383 18.98 10.43 1.52
CA LEU A 383 17.81 9.62 1.21
C LEU A 383 17.83 9.08 -0.23
N THR A 384 17.31 7.88 -0.42
CA THR A 384 16.97 7.44 -1.78
C THR A 384 15.83 8.30 -2.33
N THR A 385 15.69 8.33 -3.65
CA THR A 385 14.62 9.10 -4.31
C THR A 385 13.22 8.70 -3.78
N ASP A 386 13.00 7.42 -3.51
CA ASP A 386 11.71 6.93 -3.00
C ASP A 386 11.50 7.32 -1.53
N GLN A 387 12.54 7.21 -0.70
CA GLN A 387 12.51 7.66 0.71
C GLN A 387 12.26 9.16 0.81
N TYR A 388 12.95 9.97 0.01
CA TYR A 388 12.74 11.41 -0.04
C TYR A 388 11.30 11.78 -0.41
N LYS A 389 10.72 11.16 -1.45
CA LYS A 389 9.35 11.45 -1.87
C LYS A 389 8.34 11.14 -0.77
N LEU A 390 8.45 9.97 -0.13
CA LEU A 390 7.52 9.57 0.92
C LEU A 390 7.71 10.40 2.20
N TYR A 391 8.95 10.65 2.59
CA TYR A 391 9.26 11.49 3.75
C TYR A 391 8.74 12.91 3.56
N LYS A 392 8.95 13.51 2.38
CA LYS A 392 8.44 14.85 2.04
C LYS A 392 6.91 14.90 2.10
N LEU A 393 6.24 13.85 1.64
CA LEU A 393 4.78 13.75 1.71
C LEU A 393 4.29 13.73 3.17
N ILE A 394 4.92 12.92 4.03
CA ILE A 394 4.61 12.81 5.47
C ILE A 394 4.89 14.13 6.19
N TRP A 395 6.06 14.70 5.97
CA TRP A 395 6.50 15.94 6.60
C TRP A 395 5.58 17.12 6.24
N ASN A 396 5.31 17.31 4.96
CA ASN A 396 4.43 18.36 4.47
C ASN A 396 3.02 18.25 5.08
N ARG A 397 2.47 17.04 5.14
CA ARG A 397 1.14 16.79 5.72
C ARG A 397 1.10 17.10 7.21
N PHE A 398 2.13 16.72 7.95
CA PHE A 398 2.23 16.98 9.37
C PHE A 398 2.31 18.47 9.68
N VAL A 399 3.22 19.21 9.02
CA VAL A 399 3.36 20.66 9.24
C VAL A 399 2.06 21.36 8.85
N ALA A 400 1.52 21.07 7.67
CA ALA A 400 0.25 21.62 7.19
C ALA A 400 -0.90 21.37 8.17
N SER A 401 -0.94 20.21 8.84
CA SER A 401 -1.98 19.86 9.81
C SER A 401 -2.02 20.82 11.01
N GLN A 402 -0.91 21.47 11.36
CA GLN A 402 -0.82 22.41 12.48
C GLN A 402 -0.98 23.88 12.06
N MET A 403 -1.11 24.12 10.74
CA MET A 403 -1.24 25.45 10.17
C MET A 403 -2.69 25.95 10.12
N THR A 404 -2.84 27.24 9.82
CA THR A 404 -4.13 27.91 9.63
C THR A 404 -4.84 27.45 8.37
N ASN A 405 -6.16 27.65 8.33
CA ASN A 405 -6.98 27.37 7.17
C ASN A 405 -6.57 28.22 5.97
N ALA A 406 -6.69 27.69 4.76
CA ALA A 406 -6.70 28.50 3.56
C ALA A 406 -8.04 29.25 3.44
N GLN A 407 -7.98 30.50 3.00
CA GLN A 407 -9.16 31.37 2.86
C GLN A 407 -9.38 31.69 1.40
N TYR A 408 -10.61 31.46 0.95
CA TYR A 408 -11.05 31.71 -0.41
C TYR A 408 -12.23 32.65 -0.43
N LYS A 409 -12.24 33.54 -1.38
CA LYS A 409 -13.43 34.34 -1.78
C LYS A 409 -14.07 33.63 -2.96
N TYR A 410 -15.28 33.16 -2.79
CA TYR A 410 -16.09 32.57 -3.85
C TYR A 410 -17.07 33.63 -4.32
N VAL A 411 -17.15 33.85 -5.64
CA VAL A 411 -18.09 34.75 -6.28
C VAL A 411 -18.96 33.90 -7.20
N GLY A 412 -20.25 34.02 -7.07
CA GLY A 412 -21.21 33.41 -7.98
C GLY A 412 -22.08 34.51 -8.59
N ALA A 413 -22.28 34.47 -9.90
CA ALA A 413 -23.17 35.38 -10.62
C ALA A 413 -24.31 34.57 -11.26
N ASP A 414 -25.55 34.97 -10.99
CA ASP A 414 -26.72 34.50 -11.67
C ASP A 414 -27.06 35.41 -12.82
N ILE A 415 -27.06 34.89 -14.03
CA ILE A 415 -27.29 35.61 -15.27
C ILE A 415 -28.62 35.12 -15.84
N VAL A 416 -29.60 35.98 -16.01
CA VAL A 416 -30.89 35.64 -16.50
C VAL A 416 -31.04 35.95 -17.99
N ASN A 417 -31.77 35.08 -18.68
CA ASN A 417 -32.21 35.27 -20.05
C ASN A 417 -33.66 34.74 -20.14
N GLY A 418 -34.64 35.65 -20.11
CA GLY A 418 -36.03 35.27 -19.97
C GLY A 418 -36.31 34.44 -18.70
N ASP A 419 -36.88 33.25 -18.87
CA ASP A 419 -37.13 32.30 -17.77
C ASP A 419 -35.90 31.45 -17.35
N TYR A 420 -34.78 31.59 -18.07
CA TYR A 420 -33.58 30.77 -17.85
C TYR A 420 -32.58 31.51 -16.98
N THR A 421 -31.93 30.75 -16.08
CA THR A 421 -30.81 31.30 -15.23
C THR A 421 -29.56 30.50 -15.44
N PHE A 422 -28.49 31.20 -15.84
CA PHE A 422 -27.15 30.67 -15.94
C PHE A 422 -26.37 31.00 -14.67
N ARG A 423 -25.46 30.13 -14.27
CA ARG A 423 -24.60 30.33 -13.12
C ARG A 423 -23.16 30.35 -13.55
N ALA A 424 -22.47 31.48 -13.32
CA ALA A 424 -21.04 31.60 -13.35
C ALA A 424 -20.46 31.49 -11.92
N THR A 425 -19.34 30.86 -11.74
CA THR A 425 -18.69 30.74 -10.43
C THR A 425 -17.18 31.02 -10.57
N GLY A 426 -16.68 31.83 -9.66
CA GLY A 426 -15.26 32.10 -9.53
C GLY A 426 -14.75 31.86 -8.11
N SER A 427 -13.48 31.63 -7.97
CA SER A 427 -12.82 31.52 -6.67
C SER A 427 -11.45 32.21 -6.71
N GLN A 428 -11.14 32.90 -5.64
CA GLN A 428 -9.86 33.58 -5.42
C GLN A 428 -9.26 33.10 -4.09
N LEU A 429 -8.01 32.70 -4.11
CA LEU A 429 -7.26 32.42 -2.89
C LEU A 429 -6.84 33.74 -2.24
N ILE A 430 -7.38 34.04 -1.05
CA ILE A 430 -7.09 35.26 -0.29
C ILE A 430 -5.91 35.07 0.66
N PHE A 431 -5.86 33.89 1.30
CA PHE A 431 -4.76 33.50 2.19
C PHE A 431 -4.46 32.02 2.03
N ASP A 432 -3.21 31.70 1.73
CA ASP A 432 -2.80 30.33 1.41
C ASP A 432 -2.78 29.38 2.62
N GLY A 433 -2.55 29.91 3.85
CA GLY A 433 -2.56 29.10 5.06
C GLY A 433 -1.70 27.82 4.91
N TYR A 434 -2.30 26.65 5.18
CA TYR A 434 -1.60 25.37 5.07
C TYR A 434 -1.16 24.99 3.64
N LEU A 435 -1.74 25.59 2.62
CA LEU A 435 -1.36 25.34 1.22
C LEU A 435 0.06 25.82 0.90
N LYS A 436 0.61 26.71 1.73
CA LYS A 436 2.02 27.13 1.67
C LYS A 436 2.97 25.92 1.66
N VAL A 437 2.65 24.90 2.43
CA VAL A 437 3.46 23.69 2.59
C VAL A 437 2.88 22.49 1.83
N TYR A 438 1.56 22.38 1.79
CA TYR A 438 0.86 21.22 1.24
C TYR A 438 -0.10 21.63 0.13
N LYS A 439 0.46 21.85 -1.07
CA LYS A 439 -0.30 22.21 -2.28
C LYS A 439 -1.23 21.08 -2.72
N GLN A 440 -2.36 21.43 -3.32
CA GLN A 440 -3.32 20.51 -3.94
C GLN A 440 -3.44 20.87 -5.44
N ASP A 441 -3.68 19.86 -6.28
CA ASP A 441 -3.68 19.99 -7.75
C ASP A 441 -4.84 20.83 -8.33
N ARG A 442 -5.74 21.36 -7.47
CA ARG A 442 -6.93 22.14 -7.87
C ARG A 442 -6.97 23.56 -7.27
N ASP A 443 -5.83 24.10 -6.91
CA ASP A 443 -5.73 25.40 -6.24
C ASP A 443 -5.44 26.55 -7.23
N GLU A 444 -5.91 26.43 -8.49
CA GLU A 444 -5.84 27.53 -9.46
C GLU A 444 -7.00 28.49 -9.27
N ASP A 445 -6.71 29.79 -9.27
CA ASP A 445 -7.71 30.85 -9.22
C ASP A 445 -8.56 30.83 -10.50
N SER A 446 -9.87 30.77 -10.32
CA SER A 446 -10.86 30.98 -11.39
C SER A 446 -11.56 32.31 -11.12
N LEU A 447 -10.98 33.39 -11.60
CA LEU A 447 -11.51 34.72 -11.34
C LEU A 447 -12.63 35.07 -12.34
N LEU A 448 -13.79 35.46 -11.82
CA LEU A 448 -14.78 36.20 -12.62
C LEU A 448 -14.37 37.66 -12.78
N PRO A 449 -14.63 38.30 -13.94
CA PRO A 449 -14.46 39.73 -14.09
C PRO A 449 -15.36 40.50 -13.12
N PRO A 450 -15.12 41.79 -12.89
CA PRO A 450 -16.05 42.66 -12.17
C PRO A 450 -17.40 42.68 -12.92
N LEU A 451 -18.47 42.34 -12.23
CA LEU A 451 -19.83 42.31 -12.75
C LEU A 451 -20.71 43.19 -11.85
N GLU A 452 -21.74 43.79 -12.41
CA GLU A 452 -22.72 44.61 -11.68
C GLU A 452 -24.15 44.06 -11.90
N ASN A 453 -25.00 44.13 -10.87
CA ASN A 453 -26.39 43.76 -11.00
C ASN A 453 -27.10 44.65 -12.03
N GLY A 454 -27.85 44.05 -12.94
CA GLY A 454 -28.50 44.74 -14.05
C GLY A 454 -27.61 44.94 -15.28
N GLN A 455 -26.34 44.56 -15.23
CA GLN A 455 -25.43 44.62 -16.37
C GLN A 455 -25.89 43.67 -17.48
N LYS A 456 -26.02 44.20 -18.69
CA LYS A 456 -26.21 43.39 -19.90
C LYS A 456 -24.86 42.82 -20.33
N LEU A 457 -24.87 41.59 -20.78
CA LEU A 457 -23.68 40.86 -21.21
C LEU A 457 -23.75 40.54 -22.69
N ASP A 458 -22.64 40.79 -23.38
CA ASP A 458 -22.47 40.38 -24.78
C ASP A 458 -22.07 38.90 -24.85
N VAL A 459 -22.89 38.13 -25.56
CA VAL A 459 -22.67 36.69 -25.74
C VAL A 459 -21.68 36.44 -26.84
N SER A 460 -20.62 35.76 -26.56
CA SER A 460 -19.61 35.31 -27.53
C SER A 460 -20.07 34.06 -28.27
N TYR A 461 -20.67 33.12 -27.54
CA TYR A 461 -21.21 31.87 -28.06
C TYR A 461 -22.19 31.21 -27.06
N ILE A 462 -23.06 30.35 -27.59
CA ILE A 462 -23.85 29.42 -26.82
C ILE A 462 -23.46 28.01 -27.30
N ASN A 463 -22.98 27.17 -26.41
CA ASN A 463 -22.54 25.83 -26.70
C ASN A 463 -23.50 24.79 -26.12
N GLU A 464 -23.95 23.86 -26.97
CA GLU A 464 -24.74 22.69 -26.62
C GLU A 464 -23.85 21.49 -26.59
N GLU A 465 -23.78 20.80 -25.48
CA GLU A 465 -22.93 19.62 -25.33
C GLU A 465 -23.77 18.39 -24.95
N GLN A 466 -23.79 17.40 -25.84
CA GLN A 466 -24.34 16.09 -25.56
C GLN A 466 -23.45 15.35 -24.58
N CYS A 467 -24.02 14.88 -23.49
CA CYS A 467 -23.35 14.15 -22.45
C CYS A 467 -24.06 12.83 -22.17
N PHE A 468 -23.35 11.87 -21.66
CA PHE A 468 -23.91 10.61 -21.15
C PHE A 468 -23.45 10.39 -19.72
N THR A 469 -24.35 9.90 -18.87
CA THR A 469 -23.96 9.45 -17.54
C THR A 469 -22.89 8.37 -17.65
N GLN A 470 -21.94 8.36 -16.71
CA GLN A 470 -20.84 7.41 -16.71
C GLN A 470 -21.05 6.34 -15.63
N PRO A 471 -20.64 5.10 -15.88
CA PRO A 471 -20.68 4.05 -14.87
C PRO A 471 -19.79 4.44 -13.67
N PRO A 472 -20.03 3.84 -12.48
CA PRO A 472 -19.14 4.05 -11.35
C PRO A 472 -17.70 3.65 -11.70
N ALA A 473 -16.74 4.43 -11.24
CA ALA A 473 -15.32 4.16 -11.54
C ALA A 473 -14.85 2.86 -10.90
N ARG A 474 -14.06 2.08 -11.63
CA ARG A 474 -13.35 0.92 -11.06
C ARG A 474 -12.46 1.35 -9.90
N PHE A 475 -12.30 0.46 -8.93
CA PHE A 475 -11.39 0.72 -7.82
C PHE A 475 -9.95 0.87 -8.28
N THR A 476 -9.26 1.84 -7.70
CA THR A 476 -7.79 1.89 -7.63
C THR A 476 -7.34 1.28 -6.30
N GLU A 477 -6.04 1.03 -6.09
CA GLU A 477 -5.56 0.61 -4.77
C GLU A 477 -5.94 1.65 -3.69
N ALA A 478 -5.85 2.94 -4.02
CA ALA A 478 -6.22 4.03 -3.10
C ALA A 478 -7.70 4.02 -2.72
N SER A 479 -8.60 3.95 -3.70
CA SER A 479 -10.04 3.96 -3.44
C SER A 479 -10.50 2.66 -2.77
N LEU A 480 -9.89 1.51 -3.09
CA LEU A 480 -10.18 0.25 -2.40
C LEU A 480 -9.79 0.32 -0.91
N VAL A 481 -8.58 0.81 -0.60
CA VAL A 481 -8.14 0.99 0.80
C VAL A 481 -9.06 1.94 1.55
N LYS A 482 -9.50 3.03 0.90
CA LYS A 482 -10.47 3.96 1.47
C LYS A 482 -11.80 3.28 1.79
N THR A 483 -12.35 2.52 0.84
CA THR A 483 -13.60 1.78 1.03
C THR A 483 -13.49 0.71 2.12
N LEU A 484 -12.37 -0.03 2.16
CA LEU A 484 -12.12 -1.00 3.23
C LEU A 484 -12.09 -0.35 4.62
N GLU A 485 -11.44 0.83 4.74
CA GLU A 485 -11.42 1.62 5.98
C GLU A 485 -12.84 2.11 6.36
N GLU A 486 -13.59 2.64 5.40
CA GLU A 486 -14.97 3.14 5.61
C GLU A 486 -15.93 2.02 6.02
N LEU A 487 -15.75 0.81 5.51
CA LEU A 487 -16.52 -0.38 5.85
C LEU A 487 -15.99 -1.13 7.08
N ASN A 488 -14.96 -0.65 7.77
CA ASN A 488 -14.30 -1.32 8.89
C ASN A 488 -13.66 -2.69 8.57
N ILE A 489 -13.35 -2.95 7.30
CA ILE A 489 -12.78 -4.21 6.82
C ILE A 489 -11.26 -4.13 6.82
N GLY A 490 -10.61 -5.02 7.56
CA GLY A 490 -9.14 -5.00 7.73
C GLY A 490 -8.68 -3.93 8.72
N ARG A 491 -7.37 -3.83 8.88
CA ARG A 491 -6.68 -2.94 9.83
C ARG A 491 -5.39 -2.39 9.18
N PRO A 492 -4.73 -1.39 9.76
CA PRO A 492 -3.49 -0.82 9.23
C PRO A 492 -2.43 -1.84 8.77
N SER A 493 -2.33 -2.98 9.45
CA SER A 493 -1.40 -4.06 9.10
C SER A 493 -1.83 -4.89 7.89
N THR A 494 -3.10 -4.89 7.50
CA THR A 494 -3.67 -5.82 6.51
C THR A 494 -4.03 -5.19 5.17
N TYR A 495 -4.22 -3.87 5.04
CA TYR A 495 -4.62 -3.25 3.77
C TYR A 495 -3.70 -3.59 2.59
N ALA A 496 -2.40 -3.38 2.72
CA ALA A 496 -1.44 -3.69 1.67
C ALA A 496 -1.31 -5.20 1.37
N PRO A 497 -1.28 -6.11 2.39
CA PRO A 497 -1.36 -7.55 2.19
C PRO A 497 -2.61 -8.04 1.45
N ILE A 498 -3.80 -7.48 1.73
CA ILE A 498 -5.06 -7.84 1.06
C ILE A 498 -4.92 -7.62 -0.45
N VAL A 499 -4.62 -6.38 -0.86
CA VAL A 499 -4.46 -6.04 -2.28
C VAL A 499 -3.36 -6.88 -2.93
N GLY A 500 -2.22 -7.04 -2.25
CA GLY A 500 -1.11 -7.86 -2.73
C GLY A 500 -1.52 -9.31 -2.97
N THR A 501 -2.24 -9.92 -2.03
CA THR A 501 -2.69 -11.31 -2.14
C THR A 501 -3.68 -11.51 -3.27
N LEU A 502 -4.67 -10.64 -3.45
CA LEU A 502 -5.63 -10.73 -4.54
C LEU A 502 -4.94 -10.71 -5.91
N ILE A 503 -3.90 -9.88 -6.07
CA ILE A 503 -3.10 -9.81 -7.30
C ILE A 503 -2.22 -11.06 -7.45
N ASP A 504 -1.52 -11.48 -6.39
CA ASP A 504 -0.63 -12.65 -6.41
C ASP A 504 -1.40 -13.95 -6.68
N ARG A 505 -2.65 -14.05 -6.23
CA ARG A 505 -3.60 -15.15 -6.51
C ARG A 505 -4.28 -15.01 -7.85
N ARG A 506 -4.14 -13.86 -8.55
CA ARG A 506 -4.76 -13.55 -9.83
C ARG A 506 -6.28 -13.51 -9.80
N TYR A 507 -6.84 -13.20 -8.68
CA TYR A 507 -8.27 -12.92 -8.57
C TYR A 507 -8.60 -11.56 -9.19
N ILE A 508 -7.63 -10.64 -9.13
CA ILE A 508 -7.70 -9.34 -9.78
C ILE A 508 -6.42 -9.06 -10.57
N LYS A 509 -6.53 -8.19 -11.57
CA LYS A 509 -5.41 -7.66 -12.36
C LYS A 509 -5.40 -6.14 -12.33
N ARG A 510 -4.21 -5.55 -12.49
CA ARG A 510 -4.08 -4.10 -12.69
C ARG A 510 -4.24 -3.77 -14.18
N MET A 511 -5.15 -2.84 -14.47
CA MET A 511 -5.27 -2.21 -15.79
C MET A 511 -4.98 -0.73 -15.63
N LYS A 512 -3.77 -0.29 -15.97
CA LYS A 512 -3.23 1.05 -15.63
C LYS A 512 -3.25 1.24 -14.10
N LYS A 513 -4.10 2.13 -13.59
CA LYS A 513 -4.30 2.37 -12.14
C LYS A 513 -5.48 1.60 -11.56
N SER A 514 -6.37 1.05 -12.39
CA SER A 514 -7.58 0.37 -11.97
C SER A 514 -7.34 -1.11 -11.63
N LEU A 515 -8.11 -1.61 -10.68
CA LEU A 515 -8.20 -3.01 -10.30
C LEU A 515 -9.42 -3.62 -10.98
N CYS A 516 -9.20 -4.67 -11.76
CA CYS A 516 -10.28 -5.38 -12.45
C CYS A 516 -10.30 -6.84 -11.98
N PRO A 517 -11.45 -7.43 -11.71
CA PRO A 517 -11.55 -8.85 -11.42
C PRO A 517 -11.15 -9.68 -12.65
N THR A 518 -10.78 -10.91 -12.44
CA THR A 518 -10.55 -11.91 -13.48
C THR A 518 -11.71 -12.91 -13.48
N GLU A 519 -11.85 -13.71 -14.52
CA GLU A 519 -12.81 -14.83 -14.56
C GLU A 519 -12.64 -15.75 -13.35
N LEU A 520 -11.37 -16.04 -12.99
CA LEU A 520 -11.06 -16.79 -11.79
C LEU A 520 -11.54 -16.10 -10.51
N GLY A 521 -11.42 -14.78 -10.45
CA GLY A 521 -11.92 -13.97 -9.32
C GLY A 521 -13.42 -14.12 -9.18
N PHE A 522 -14.17 -14.01 -10.29
CA PHE A 522 -15.63 -14.22 -10.32
C PHE A 522 -15.98 -15.68 -9.94
N THR A 523 -15.31 -16.67 -10.49
CA THR A 523 -15.55 -18.08 -10.15
C THR A 523 -15.42 -18.33 -8.64
N VAL A 524 -14.32 -17.82 -8.03
CA VAL A 524 -14.10 -18.00 -6.60
C VAL A 524 -15.13 -17.24 -5.77
N ILE A 525 -15.46 -15.99 -6.13
CA ILE A 525 -16.39 -15.20 -5.32
C ILE A 525 -17.84 -15.70 -5.44
N ASN A 526 -18.24 -16.20 -6.61
CA ASN A 526 -19.57 -16.79 -6.80
C ASN A 526 -19.74 -18.04 -5.93
N LEU A 527 -18.77 -18.96 -5.96
CA LEU A 527 -18.77 -20.13 -5.04
C LEU A 527 -18.80 -19.71 -3.58
N MET A 528 -18.00 -18.71 -3.22
CA MET A 528 -17.96 -18.21 -1.84
C MET A 528 -19.28 -17.56 -1.43
N SER A 529 -19.94 -16.83 -2.33
CA SER A 529 -21.23 -16.20 -2.06
C SER A 529 -22.37 -17.20 -1.96
N GLU A 530 -22.32 -18.31 -2.69
CA GLU A 530 -23.33 -19.36 -2.69
C GLU A 530 -23.27 -20.24 -1.43
N TYR A 531 -22.06 -20.64 -1.02
CA TYR A 531 -21.89 -21.64 0.06
C TYR A 531 -21.37 -21.05 1.38
N PHE A 532 -20.80 -19.84 1.34
CA PHE A 532 -20.16 -19.19 2.50
C PHE A 532 -20.51 -17.69 2.55
N GLU A 533 -21.81 -17.39 2.45
CA GLU A 533 -22.33 -16.02 2.37
C GLU A 533 -21.78 -15.12 3.49
N GLU A 534 -21.79 -15.61 4.73
CA GLU A 534 -21.25 -14.85 5.87
C GLU A 534 -19.77 -14.48 5.73
N ILE A 535 -18.96 -15.39 5.17
CA ILE A 535 -17.50 -15.16 4.99
C ILE A 535 -17.22 -14.04 4.00
N VAL A 536 -18.09 -13.83 3.02
CA VAL A 536 -17.95 -12.78 2.00
C VAL A 536 -18.73 -11.52 2.35
N ASP A 537 -19.65 -11.57 3.32
CA ASP A 537 -20.41 -10.43 3.78
C ASP A 537 -19.48 -9.39 4.44
N THR A 538 -19.62 -8.14 4.00
CA THR A 538 -18.80 -7.02 4.46
C THR A 538 -19.12 -6.62 5.89
N ARG A 539 -20.38 -6.71 6.30
CA ARG A 539 -20.84 -6.38 7.67
C ARG A 539 -20.35 -7.42 8.66
N PHE A 540 -20.54 -8.70 8.34
CA PHE A 540 -19.98 -9.78 9.18
C PHE A 540 -18.47 -9.65 9.37
N THR A 541 -17.75 -9.33 8.28
CA THR A 541 -16.29 -9.11 8.37
C THR A 541 -15.94 -7.93 9.27
N ALA A 542 -16.69 -6.83 9.20
CA ALA A 542 -16.49 -5.65 10.03
C ALA A 542 -16.78 -5.95 11.52
N GLU A 543 -17.90 -6.58 11.83
CA GLU A 543 -18.28 -6.99 13.19
C GLU A 543 -17.25 -7.93 13.82
N MET A 544 -16.74 -8.86 13.02
CA MET A 544 -15.67 -9.77 13.49
C MET A 544 -14.37 -9.01 13.80
N GLU A 545 -14.01 -7.99 12.99
CA GLU A 545 -12.86 -7.14 13.28
C GLU A 545 -13.04 -6.32 14.56
N GLU A 546 -14.28 -5.87 14.85
CA GLU A 546 -14.64 -5.16 16.10
C GLU A 546 -14.55 -6.10 17.32
N LYS A 547 -15.15 -7.29 17.24
CA LYS A 547 -15.01 -8.31 18.30
C LYS A 547 -13.55 -8.65 18.59
N LEU A 548 -12.71 -8.75 17.57
CA LEU A 548 -11.27 -8.98 17.74
C LEU A 548 -10.53 -7.78 18.38
N ASP A 549 -11.02 -6.56 18.20
CA ASP A 549 -10.47 -5.40 18.91
C ASP A 549 -10.94 -5.37 20.39
N GLU A 550 -12.17 -5.79 20.68
CA GLU A 550 -12.70 -5.94 22.06
C GLU A 550 -11.89 -6.94 22.90
N VAL A 551 -11.41 -8.02 22.28
CA VAL A 551 -10.47 -8.96 22.94
C VAL A 551 -9.20 -8.22 23.40
N GLY A 552 -8.70 -7.31 22.58
CA GLY A 552 -7.48 -6.54 22.87
C GLY A 552 -7.59 -5.65 24.12
N VAL A 553 -8.80 -5.29 24.54
CA VAL A 553 -9.12 -4.51 25.75
C VAL A 553 -9.82 -5.36 26.81
N GLU A 554 -9.76 -6.69 26.69
CA GLU A 554 -10.24 -7.69 27.67
C GLU A 554 -11.76 -7.62 27.98
N ILE A 555 -12.57 -7.14 26.99
CA ILE A 555 -14.04 -7.11 27.11
C ILE A 555 -14.63 -8.48 26.75
N THR A 556 -14.07 -9.18 25.76
CA THR A 556 -14.60 -10.44 25.22
C THR A 556 -13.52 -11.54 25.26
N ASP A 557 -13.91 -12.75 25.65
CA ASP A 557 -13.02 -13.92 25.55
C ASP A 557 -12.87 -14.32 24.07
N TRP A 558 -11.65 -14.48 23.61
CA TRP A 558 -11.36 -14.83 22.22
C TRP A 558 -11.85 -16.22 21.83
N LYS A 559 -11.97 -17.16 22.78
CA LYS A 559 -12.48 -18.50 22.55
C LYS A 559 -13.99 -18.51 22.31
N ASP A 560 -14.74 -17.62 22.96
CA ASP A 560 -16.17 -17.47 22.70
C ASP A 560 -16.44 -17.04 21.27
N ILE A 561 -15.65 -16.10 20.73
CA ILE A 561 -15.74 -15.70 19.32
C ILE A 561 -15.55 -16.88 18.39
N LEU A 562 -14.60 -17.76 18.69
CA LEU A 562 -14.33 -18.94 17.87
C LEU A 562 -15.42 -20.01 17.97
N ARG A 563 -16.00 -20.23 19.15
CA ARG A 563 -17.13 -21.16 19.36
C ARG A 563 -18.35 -20.72 18.58
N ASP A 564 -18.70 -19.44 18.67
CA ASP A 564 -19.85 -18.86 17.96
C ASP A 564 -19.69 -18.98 16.44
N PHE A 565 -18.46 -18.79 15.95
CA PHE A 565 -18.15 -18.84 14.53
C PHE A 565 -18.09 -20.27 13.97
N TYR A 566 -17.40 -21.19 14.66
CA TYR A 566 -16.98 -22.44 14.07
C TYR A 566 -18.13 -23.42 13.81
N GLY A 567 -19.12 -23.51 14.71
CA GLY A 567 -20.22 -24.44 14.57
C GLY A 567 -21.07 -24.24 13.30
N PRO A 568 -21.56 -23.03 13.01
CA PRO A 568 -22.24 -22.73 11.73
C PRO A 568 -21.31 -22.92 10.51
N PHE A 569 -20.06 -22.49 10.59
CA PHE A 569 -19.09 -22.60 9.50
C PHE A 569 -18.78 -24.05 9.11
N GLU A 570 -18.65 -24.96 10.07
CA GLU A 570 -18.40 -26.38 9.81
C GLU A 570 -19.55 -27.03 9.02
N LYS A 571 -20.80 -26.69 9.37
CA LYS A 571 -21.98 -27.17 8.62
C LYS A 571 -22.00 -26.66 7.17
N GLN A 572 -21.69 -25.38 6.97
CA GLN A 572 -21.56 -24.80 5.63
C GLN A 572 -20.48 -25.51 4.81
N LEU A 573 -19.34 -25.84 5.45
CA LEU A 573 -18.24 -26.54 4.79
C LEU A 573 -18.65 -27.95 4.35
N GLU A 574 -19.42 -28.70 5.17
CA GLU A 574 -19.91 -30.03 4.83
C GLU A 574 -20.87 -30.00 3.66
N VAL A 575 -21.80 -29.01 3.61
CA VAL A 575 -22.71 -28.81 2.49
C VAL A 575 -21.92 -28.49 1.23
N ALA A 576 -21.01 -27.52 1.30
CA ALA A 576 -20.19 -27.11 0.17
C ALA A 576 -19.32 -28.26 -0.40
N ASP A 577 -18.78 -29.14 0.46
CA ASP A 577 -17.99 -30.28 -0.03
C ASP A 577 -18.83 -31.33 -0.78
N LYS A 578 -20.10 -31.49 -0.40
CA LYS A 578 -21.04 -32.42 -1.06
C LYS A 578 -21.61 -31.85 -2.34
N GLU A 579 -22.00 -30.59 -2.35
CA GLU A 579 -22.82 -30.00 -3.42
C GLU A 579 -21.99 -29.36 -4.53
N ILE A 580 -20.83 -28.78 -4.24
CA ILE A 580 -20.00 -28.16 -5.28
C ILE A 580 -19.52 -29.24 -6.25
N GLU A 581 -19.94 -29.15 -7.50
CA GLU A 581 -19.39 -29.97 -8.58
C GLU A 581 -17.99 -29.48 -8.97
N LYS A 582 -17.18 -30.39 -9.52
CA LYS A 582 -15.84 -30.03 -10.00
C LYS A 582 -15.96 -29.15 -11.24
N ILE A 583 -15.50 -27.90 -11.10
CA ILE A 583 -15.42 -26.97 -12.22
C ILE A 583 -14.25 -27.36 -13.11
N GLU A 584 -14.52 -27.74 -14.35
CA GLU A 584 -13.48 -27.97 -15.34
C GLU A 584 -13.06 -26.62 -15.91
N GLU A 585 -11.76 -26.29 -15.82
CA GLU A 585 -11.23 -25.10 -16.50
C GLU A 585 -11.47 -25.24 -18.00
N GLU A 586 -12.10 -24.26 -18.61
CA GLU A 586 -12.10 -24.13 -20.08
C GLU A 586 -10.64 -23.96 -20.52
N VAL A 587 -10.15 -25.02 -21.16
CA VAL A 587 -8.75 -25.06 -21.59
C VAL A 587 -8.67 -24.44 -22.97
N GLU A 588 -8.01 -23.29 -23.10
CA GLU A 588 -7.76 -22.67 -24.42
C GLU A 588 -6.96 -23.64 -25.31
N ILE A 589 -7.66 -24.29 -26.23
CA ILE A 589 -7.06 -25.20 -27.20
C ILE A 589 -6.38 -24.35 -28.26
N THR A 590 -5.11 -24.61 -28.51
CA THR A 590 -4.34 -23.93 -29.55
C THR A 590 -4.28 -24.75 -30.84
N ASP A 591 -4.03 -24.11 -31.97
CA ASP A 591 -3.83 -24.80 -33.28
C ASP A 591 -2.51 -25.59 -33.33
N ILE A 592 -1.71 -25.59 -32.28
CA ILE A 592 -0.41 -26.24 -32.21
C ILE A 592 -0.59 -27.72 -31.84
N LYS A 593 -0.13 -28.62 -32.72
CA LYS A 593 -0.13 -30.07 -32.44
C LYS A 593 1.07 -30.50 -31.60
N CYS A 594 0.85 -31.44 -30.72
CA CYS A 594 1.91 -32.09 -29.96
C CYS A 594 2.78 -32.97 -30.84
N GLU A 595 4.09 -32.76 -30.81
CA GLU A 595 5.06 -33.53 -31.65
C GLU A 595 5.16 -35.00 -31.23
N LEU A 596 4.76 -35.33 -29.99
CA LEU A 596 4.86 -36.70 -29.45
C LEU A 596 3.63 -37.56 -29.74
N CYS A 597 2.41 -36.97 -29.75
CA CYS A 597 1.17 -37.73 -29.85
C CYS A 597 0.14 -37.17 -30.82
N GLY A 598 0.44 -36.08 -31.50
CA GLY A 598 -0.41 -35.44 -32.54
C GLY A 598 -1.66 -34.71 -32.01
N LYS A 599 -2.01 -34.81 -30.69
CA LYS A 599 -3.14 -34.08 -30.09
C LYS A 599 -2.82 -32.59 -30.02
N TYR A 600 -3.85 -31.73 -29.98
CA TYR A 600 -3.64 -30.29 -29.83
C TYR A 600 -3.03 -29.93 -28.49
N MET A 601 -2.21 -28.89 -28.48
CA MET A 601 -1.69 -28.34 -27.26
C MET A 601 -2.68 -27.34 -26.67
N VAL A 602 -2.71 -27.29 -25.36
CA VAL A 602 -3.59 -26.41 -24.57
C VAL A 602 -2.73 -25.46 -23.77
N LYS A 603 -3.17 -24.23 -23.65
CA LYS A 603 -2.51 -23.23 -22.83
C LYS A 603 -2.81 -23.53 -21.38
N LYS A 604 -1.77 -23.82 -20.62
CA LYS A 604 -1.84 -24.01 -19.16
C LYS A 604 -0.97 -23.00 -18.43
N HIS A 605 -1.34 -22.76 -17.20
CA HIS A 605 -0.65 -21.83 -16.35
C HIS A 605 0.25 -22.57 -15.37
N GLY A 606 1.54 -22.17 -15.31
CA GLY A 606 2.54 -22.76 -14.41
C GLY A 606 3.22 -21.74 -13.50
N ARG A 607 4.05 -22.25 -12.58
CA ARG A 607 4.82 -21.44 -11.62
C ARG A 607 5.65 -20.32 -12.26
N PHE A 608 6.06 -20.51 -13.50
CA PHE A 608 6.94 -19.58 -14.23
C PHE A 608 6.22 -18.79 -15.33
N GLY A 609 4.90 -18.90 -15.45
CA GLY A 609 4.07 -18.27 -16.46
C GLY A 609 3.27 -19.28 -17.28
N ASP A 610 2.63 -18.80 -18.36
CA ASP A 610 1.84 -19.61 -19.25
C ASP A 610 2.75 -20.51 -20.11
N PHE A 611 2.29 -21.74 -20.36
CA PHE A 611 2.97 -22.70 -21.18
C PHE A 611 1.96 -23.56 -21.95
N LEU A 612 2.39 -24.16 -23.03
CA LEU A 612 1.61 -25.11 -23.78
C LEU A 612 1.82 -26.52 -23.20
N ALA A 613 0.74 -27.19 -22.87
CA ALA A 613 0.76 -28.60 -22.46
C ALA A 613 -0.02 -29.44 -23.46
N CYS A 614 0.34 -30.70 -23.63
CA CYS A 614 -0.43 -31.61 -24.46
C CYS A 614 -1.80 -31.91 -23.84
N SER A 615 -2.88 -31.84 -24.64
CA SER A 615 -4.23 -32.24 -24.18
C SER A 615 -4.35 -33.73 -23.84
N GLY A 616 -3.37 -34.54 -24.24
CA GLY A 616 -3.28 -35.96 -23.90
C GLY A 616 -2.69 -36.28 -22.54
N TYR A 617 -2.50 -35.28 -21.67
CA TYR A 617 -2.07 -35.53 -20.29
C TYR A 617 -3.14 -36.33 -19.53
N PRO A 618 -2.80 -37.34 -18.70
CA PRO A 618 -1.46 -37.73 -18.21
C PRO A 618 -0.64 -38.65 -19.12
N ASP A 619 -1.21 -39.17 -20.20
CA ASP A 619 -0.53 -40.15 -21.08
C ASP A 619 0.62 -39.47 -21.85
N CYS A 620 0.40 -38.26 -22.32
CA CYS A 620 1.45 -37.47 -22.94
C CYS A 620 1.79 -36.25 -22.08
N LYS A 621 3.03 -36.19 -21.59
CA LYS A 621 3.51 -35.14 -20.67
C LYS A 621 4.26 -34.01 -21.40
N ASN A 622 4.10 -33.90 -22.73
CA ASN A 622 4.80 -32.88 -23.51
C ASN A 622 4.36 -31.47 -23.14
N THR A 623 5.33 -30.59 -22.94
CA THR A 623 5.09 -29.16 -22.65
C THR A 623 6.03 -28.27 -23.46
N LYS A 624 5.54 -27.13 -23.92
CA LYS A 624 6.32 -26.11 -24.63
C LYS A 624 6.14 -24.74 -23.99
N PRO A 625 7.18 -23.91 -23.92
CA PRO A 625 7.00 -22.51 -23.54
C PRO A 625 6.18 -21.78 -24.62
N ILE A 626 5.34 -20.85 -24.21
CA ILE A 626 4.70 -19.92 -25.15
C ILE A 626 5.77 -18.93 -25.60
N VAL A 627 6.05 -18.97 -26.88
CA VAL A 627 7.11 -18.17 -27.50
C VAL A 627 6.46 -17.05 -28.31
N VAL A 628 6.65 -15.82 -27.89
CA VAL A 628 6.18 -14.64 -28.64
C VAL A 628 7.32 -14.20 -29.57
N SER A 629 7.16 -14.50 -30.86
CA SER A 629 8.10 -14.00 -31.90
C SER A 629 7.95 -12.48 -32.02
N ILE A 630 9.08 -11.78 -32.10
CA ILE A 630 9.09 -10.33 -32.35
C ILE A 630 9.26 -9.99 -33.85
N GLY A 631 9.21 -11.00 -34.74
CA GLY A 631 9.32 -10.83 -36.18
C GLY A 631 10.72 -10.40 -36.65
N VAL A 632 11.74 -10.58 -35.82
CA VAL A 632 13.14 -10.23 -36.19
C VAL A 632 13.97 -11.50 -36.24
N PRO A 633 14.60 -11.81 -37.38
CA PRO A 633 15.45 -12.98 -37.52
C PRO A 633 16.76 -12.83 -36.73
N CYS A 634 17.20 -13.93 -36.14
CA CYS A 634 18.47 -13.99 -35.43
C CYS A 634 19.64 -13.82 -36.40
N PRO A 635 20.54 -12.86 -36.20
CA PRO A 635 21.66 -12.66 -37.15
C PRO A 635 22.67 -13.79 -37.15
N LYS A 636 22.65 -14.68 -36.14
CA LYS A 636 23.59 -15.80 -36.00
C LYS A 636 23.09 -17.09 -36.66
N CYS A 637 21.78 -17.38 -36.62
CA CYS A 637 21.25 -18.66 -37.14
C CYS A 637 19.97 -18.54 -37.97
N GLY A 638 19.45 -17.33 -38.20
CA GLY A 638 18.26 -17.06 -39.03
C GLY A 638 16.90 -17.41 -38.36
N LYS A 639 16.87 -18.12 -37.23
CA LYS A 639 15.64 -18.40 -36.49
C LYS A 639 15.11 -17.13 -35.81
N ASP A 640 13.82 -17.08 -35.46
CA ASP A 640 13.22 -15.90 -34.85
C ASP A 640 13.82 -15.53 -33.49
N LEU A 641 13.95 -14.24 -33.25
CA LEU A 641 14.15 -13.71 -31.92
C LEU A 641 12.81 -13.63 -31.18
N VAL A 642 12.82 -14.03 -29.91
CA VAL A 642 11.61 -14.20 -29.09
C VAL A 642 11.76 -13.55 -27.74
N GLU A 643 10.64 -13.06 -27.18
CA GLU A 643 10.61 -12.52 -25.85
C GLU A 643 10.78 -13.64 -24.81
N LYS A 644 11.71 -13.46 -23.86
CA LYS A 644 11.97 -14.38 -22.76
C LYS A 644 12.02 -13.61 -21.44
N LYS A 645 11.73 -14.29 -20.31
CA LYS A 645 11.87 -13.73 -18.96
C LYS A 645 13.07 -14.35 -18.25
N SER A 646 13.94 -13.51 -17.70
CA SER A 646 15.05 -13.94 -16.85
C SER A 646 14.56 -14.49 -15.52
N ARG A 647 15.42 -15.20 -14.76
CA ARG A 647 15.11 -15.70 -13.39
C ARG A 647 14.67 -14.59 -12.41
N ARG A 648 15.02 -13.33 -12.68
CA ARG A 648 14.66 -12.14 -11.90
C ARG A 648 13.42 -11.41 -12.46
N GLY A 649 12.69 -12.03 -13.43
CA GLY A 649 11.48 -11.47 -14.01
C GLY A 649 11.68 -10.37 -15.06
N LYS A 650 12.93 -10.00 -15.39
CA LYS A 650 13.20 -9.01 -16.45
C LYS A 650 13.04 -9.63 -17.83
N ILE A 651 12.38 -8.91 -18.73
CA ILE A 651 12.26 -9.27 -20.15
C ILE A 651 13.61 -9.11 -20.84
N PHE A 652 13.96 -10.07 -21.69
CA PHE A 652 15.05 -10.03 -22.64
C PHE A 652 14.65 -10.76 -23.92
N TYR A 653 15.36 -10.54 -24.99
CA TYR A 653 15.06 -11.12 -26.31
C TYR A 653 16.16 -12.12 -26.66
N GLY A 654 15.79 -13.37 -26.86
CA GLY A 654 16.74 -14.44 -27.15
C GLY A 654 16.35 -15.23 -28.39
N CYS A 655 17.31 -15.90 -29.02
CA CYS A 655 17.03 -16.74 -30.14
C CYS A 655 16.11 -17.92 -29.77
N SER A 656 15.14 -18.22 -30.65
CA SER A 656 14.27 -19.40 -30.53
C SER A 656 15.04 -20.72 -30.65
N GLY A 657 16.24 -20.69 -31.29
CA GLY A 657 17.13 -21.82 -31.45
C GLY A 657 18.00 -22.16 -30.21
N TYR A 658 17.78 -21.53 -29.07
CA TYR A 658 18.48 -21.94 -27.83
C TYR A 658 18.13 -23.36 -27.42
N PRO A 659 19.09 -24.22 -27.00
CA PRO A 659 20.47 -23.92 -26.62
C PRO A 659 21.48 -23.86 -27.74
N ASP A 660 21.16 -24.28 -28.95
CA ASP A 660 22.11 -24.35 -30.08
C ASP A 660 22.58 -22.95 -30.54
N CYS A 661 21.76 -21.92 -30.29
CA CYS A 661 22.10 -20.52 -30.54
C CYS A 661 21.83 -19.68 -29.28
N ASP A 662 22.88 -19.07 -28.77
CA ASP A 662 22.90 -18.32 -27.52
C ASP A 662 22.66 -16.79 -27.66
N GLN A 663 22.34 -16.34 -28.88
CA GLN A 663 22.16 -14.93 -29.19
C GLN A 663 21.04 -14.31 -28.36
N SER A 664 21.33 -13.21 -27.65
CA SER A 664 20.35 -12.53 -26.80
C SER A 664 20.58 -11.01 -26.69
N TYR A 665 19.51 -10.27 -26.41
CA TYR A 665 19.49 -8.82 -26.28
C TYR A 665 18.66 -8.39 -25.07
N TRP A 666 19.13 -7.37 -24.34
CA TRP A 666 18.38 -6.79 -23.22
C TRP A 666 17.35 -5.75 -23.66
N ASN A 667 17.58 -5.08 -24.78
CA ASN A 667 16.64 -4.15 -25.39
C ASN A 667 15.96 -4.84 -26.59
N LYS A 668 14.74 -4.46 -26.93
CA LYS A 668 13.99 -5.07 -28.03
C LYS A 668 14.70 -4.82 -29.36
N PRO A 669 15.15 -5.88 -30.08
CA PRO A 669 15.74 -5.72 -31.39
C PRO A 669 14.69 -5.33 -32.43
N VAL A 670 15.12 -4.54 -33.42
CA VAL A 670 14.32 -4.21 -34.60
C VAL A 670 14.99 -4.79 -35.84
N ASN A 671 14.21 -5.09 -36.90
CA ASN A 671 14.72 -5.63 -38.13
C ASN A 671 15.43 -4.54 -38.99
N LYS A 672 16.36 -3.82 -38.36
CA LYS A 672 17.19 -2.77 -38.98
C LYS A 672 18.64 -2.98 -38.58
N LYS A 673 19.55 -2.99 -39.56
CA LYS A 673 20.98 -3.12 -39.32
C LYS A 673 21.64 -1.77 -39.07
N CYS A 674 22.61 -1.75 -38.20
CA CYS A 674 23.41 -0.57 -37.94
C CYS A 674 24.23 -0.18 -39.17
N PRO A 675 24.14 1.07 -39.64
CA PRO A 675 24.90 1.52 -40.82
C PRO A 675 26.41 1.59 -40.59
N LYS A 676 26.86 1.64 -39.33
CA LYS A 676 28.30 1.68 -38.98
C LYS A 676 28.94 0.28 -38.91
N CYS A 677 28.25 -0.72 -38.33
CA CYS A 677 28.88 -2.02 -38.07
C CYS A 677 28.04 -3.24 -38.47
N GLY A 678 26.86 -3.07 -39.08
CA GLY A 678 26.00 -4.15 -39.53
C GLY A 678 25.24 -4.94 -38.45
N ALA A 679 25.47 -4.69 -37.15
CA ALA A 679 24.74 -5.33 -36.06
C ALA A 679 23.27 -4.86 -36.01
N LEU A 680 22.37 -5.63 -35.41
CA LEU A 680 20.97 -5.20 -35.24
C LEU A 680 20.88 -3.95 -34.38
N LEU A 681 19.93 -3.07 -34.69
CA LEU A 681 19.56 -1.97 -33.82
C LEU A 681 18.55 -2.46 -32.78
N THR A 682 18.57 -1.81 -31.60
CA THR A 682 17.67 -2.12 -30.49
C THR A 682 16.99 -0.84 -29.98
N GLU A 683 15.72 -0.94 -29.60
CA GLU A 683 14.96 0.15 -29.01
C GLU A 683 15.51 0.52 -27.61
N LYS A 684 15.82 1.80 -27.40
CA LYS A 684 16.24 2.32 -26.09
C LYS A 684 15.40 3.51 -25.69
N LYS A 685 14.70 3.35 -24.57
CA LYS A 685 13.87 4.41 -23.99
C LYS A 685 14.39 4.78 -22.59
N THR A 686 14.89 6.01 -22.46
CA THR A 686 15.35 6.59 -21.20
C THR A 686 14.76 7.99 -21.06
N LYS A 687 14.82 8.59 -19.86
CA LYS A 687 14.33 9.97 -19.65
C LYS A 687 14.99 11.04 -20.53
N LYS A 688 16.18 10.75 -21.08
CA LYS A 688 16.97 11.70 -21.91
C LYS A 688 17.09 11.29 -23.37
N PHE A 689 16.72 10.06 -23.73
CA PHE A 689 16.86 9.54 -25.08
C PHE A 689 15.81 8.48 -25.37
N GLU A 690 15.07 8.66 -26.46
CA GLU A 690 14.18 7.67 -27.06
C GLU A 690 14.60 7.48 -28.51
N GLY A 691 14.89 6.23 -28.90
CA GLY A 691 15.39 5.95 -30.25
C GLY A 691 16.04 4.58 -30.35
N LEU A 692 16.70 4.35 -31.50
CA LEU A 692 17.41 3.13 -31.80
C LEU A 692 18.90 3.26 -31.46
N VAL A 693 19.45 2.23 -30.85
CA VAL A 693 20.90 2.14 -30.54
C VAL A 693 21.46 0.85 -31.07
N CYS A 694 22.73 0.88 -31.48
CA CYS A 694 23.40 -0.32 -31.94
C CYS A 694 23.49 -1.36 -30.80
N SER A 695 23.25 -2.64 -31.12
CA SER A 695 23.37 -3.75 -30.16
C SER A 695 24.82 -4.13 -29.87
N ASN A 696 25.77 -3.72 -30.68
CA ASN A 696 27.20 -3.90 -30.46
C ASN A 696 27.69 -2.85 -29.45
N SER A 697 28.23 -3.30 -28.33
CA SER A 697 28.71 -2.42 -27.22
C SER A 697 29.90 -1.53 -27.64
N GLU A 698 30.64 -1.91 -28.67
CA GLU A 698 31.78 -1.16 -29.22
C GLU A 698 31.37 -0.11 -30.26
N CYS A 699 30.08 -0.07 -30.65
CA CYS A 699 29.56 0.85 -31.65
C CYS A 699 28.69 1.92 -31.01
N ASP A 700 29.01 3.19 -31.25
CA ASP A 700 28.35 4.37 -30.66
C ASP A 700 27.12 4.86 -31.44
N TYR A 701 26.68 4.15 -32.48
CA TYR A 701 25.58 4.56 -33.34
C TYR A 701 24.26 4.66 -32.57
N LYS A 702 23.61 5.83 -32.74
CA LYS A 702 22.29 6.13 -32.15
C LYS A 702 21.47 6.93 -33.14
N GLU A 703 20.21 6.60 -33.27
CA GLU A 703 19.24 7.27 -34.14
C GLU A 703 18.02 7.64 -33.26
N LYS A 704 17.59 8.92 -33.32
CA LYS A 704 16.33 9.32 -32.69
C LYS A 704 15.18 8.89 -33.60
N VAL A 705 14.10 8.40 -33.01
CA VAL A 705 12.84 8.21 -33.75
C VAL A 705 12.16 9.57 -33.73
N GLU A 706 12.00 10.19 -34.89
CA GLU A 706 11.12 11.34 -35.10
C GLU A 706 9.69 10.81 -35.08
N GLU A 707 8.81 11.42 -34.28
CA GLU A 707 7.37 11.11 -34.17
C GLU A 707 6.65 11.40 -35.49
#